data_a5db98c12b58fc17414ff96ce3d1f761
#
_entry.id   a5db98c12b58fc17414ff96ce3d1f761
#
_cell.length_a   1.000
_cell.length_b   1.000
_cell.length_c   1.000
_cell.angle_alpha   90.00
_cell.angle_beta   90.00
_cell.angle_gamma   90.00
#
_symmetry.space_group_name_H-M   'P 1'
#
loop_
_entity.id
_entity.type
_entity.pdbx_description
1 polymer ?
#
loop_
_entity_poly.entity_id
_entity_poly.type
_entity_poly.pdbx_seq_one_letter_code
_entity_poly.pdbx_strand_id
1 'polypeptide(L)'
;MASVSAETPASHGHSFSKKTFHKPTYCHSCTDMLWGLIQQGYICEVCNFVVHDRCLKAVVSPCSSIAASLIKNPVAHCWSEQVHRKRKFCNVCRKRLDDNLSVHCEICEYFVHVECQDFAVADCKENATYLPGKDLSAVKHTHHWREGNLPSNSKCALCKKSCFSTECLSGFRCEWCGITLHAYCYKNIPQECTFGNLEPIYLPPHAVSIPRTEVPMEAIIGVQVRRKEVLAREYSCHNIGEQFDFAESEQNGAAGRLAEALRRLSLVLPRSCHGNCHASPPYVRARSISEEFNTDARYRDNGEPVQGTAHGRDPRSPKEKEEKERGDEEMIKVYDGNNSLRRRIFRVISVPRQATTEQVLTSALRAFHITKDPTDFYLTDLYASDETELCDPTPILNLNRKEGKRPAVFLRFKNKDSGEVRVYPGKLQISESFCIVPVTEATTVADSINEALEKFGLQNFNCDDYRCSEILLDRGVTERVLSWDERPWDIVKQLGKDSIRQMELMRFYLQLKQDPHGPNLALFVGNLPPNLSERSYENMLTEFLGKENRFSSIGPIYYEYGSMVIIYEDSNKAVRALYALRESKYEDKHLLVMLLPSIEPSMVPAGVQPLLVFVNVKSGGCQGLQLISSFRKLLNPYQVFDLDNGGPLPGLYVFRHIKDYKILVCGGDGTIGWVLQCLDNVGQDSECSSPACAIVPLGTGNDLARVLCWGSGYTGDEDPLNLLRDVIDAEEIILDRWTVVFHTEEKEQTQVVCNAAGAGSTSEDNTQIYVMNNYFGIGVDADLCLDFHNAREENPNKFKSRLRNKGVYVTMGLRKMVKRKPCKDLHREIRLEVDGKVVELPQVEGIIILNILSWGSGANPWGADTKEDQFYTPNHWDGMLEVVGVTGVIHLGQIQSGLRTAMRIAQGGHIKIHTYSDLPVQVDGEPWIQSPGDIVVLKSALKATMLKKSKIKRRNTEPSILPSNGEGGKSTDE
;
A
#
# COMPACT_ATOMS: atom_id res chain seq x y z
N MET A 1 -58.30 -12.01 -22.94
CA MET A 1 -57.83 -12.14 -21.57
C MET A 1 -56.31 -12.07 -21.58
N ALA A 2 -55.77 -10.89 -21.27
CA ALA A 2 -54.33 -10.65 -21.27
C ALA A 2 -53.76 -11.10 -19.93
N SER A 3 -52.83 -12.03 -19.94
CA SER A 3 -52.08 -12.46 -18.78
C SER A 3 -51.10 -11.34 -18.40
N VAL A 4 -51.34 -10.70 -17.28
CA VAL A 4 -50.41 -9.78 -16.62
C VAL A 4 -49.25 -10.59 -16.14
N SER A 5 -48.08 -10.45 -16.78
CA SER A 5 -46.81 -10.95 -16.31
C SER A 5 -46.44 -10.14 -15.06
N ALA A 6 -46.44 -10.78 -13.91
CA ALA A 6 -45.91 -10.21 -12.67
C ALA A 6 -44.42 -9.93 -12.88
N GLU A 7 -44.05 -8.63 -12.88
CA GLU A 7 -42.66 -8.19 -12.81
C GLU A 7 -42.03 -8.77 -11.55
N THR A 8 -41.09 -9.73 -11.70
CA THR A 8 -40.24 -10.21 -10.63
C THR A 8 -39.38 -9.06 -10.18
N PRO A 9 -39.33 -8.71 -8.87
CA PRO A 9 -38.47 -7.63 -8.40
C PRO A 9 -37.03 -7.95 -8.75
N ALA A 10 -36.32 -6.97 -9.27
CA ALA A 10 -34.91 -7.09 -9.68
C ALA A 10 -34.09 -7.75 -8.56
N SER A 11 -33.66 -8.99 -8.77
CA SER A 11 -32.93 -9.81 -7.78
C SER A 11 -31.48 -9.39 -7.58
N HIS A 12 -31.03 -8.31 -8.19
CA HIS A 12 -29.61 -7.90 -8.22
C HIS A 12 -28.67 -9.07 -8.59
N GLY A 13 -29.12 -9.98 -9.45
CA GLY A 13 -28.34 -11.15 -9.89
C GLY A 13 -28.26 -12.29 -8.89
N HIS A 14 -28.97 -12.21 -7.77
CA HIS A 14 -28.98 -13.30 -6.77
C HIS A 14 -29.94 -14.43 -7.20
N SER A 15 -29.44 -15.65 -7.08
CA SER A 15 -30.25 -16.88 -7.18
C SER A 15 -30.62 -17.35 -5.78
N PHE A 16 -31.76 -16.92 -5.25
CA PHE A 16 -32.19 -17.23 -3.90
C PHE A 16 -32.97 -18.55 -3.84
N SER A 17 -32.51 -19.45 -2.97
CA SER A 17 -33.22 -20.66 -2.58
C SER A 17 -33.62 -20.61 -1.09
N LYS A 18 -34.79 -21.16 -0.77
CA LYS A 18 -35.28 -21.27 0.60
C LYS A 18 -34.51 -22.38 1.33
N LYS A 19 -33.96 -22.08 2.53
CA LYS A 19 -33.07 -22.99 3.24
C LYS A 19 -33.40 -23.09 4.72
N THR A 20 -33.19 -24.31 5.26
CA THR A 20 -33.20 -24.56 6.71
C THR A 20 -31.75 -24.43 7.23
N PHE A 21 -31.59 -23.58 8.24
CA PHE A 21 -30.30 -23.33 8.88
C PHE A 21 -30.25 -24.05 10.24
N HIS A 22 -29.22 -24.88 10.42
CA HIS A 22 -29.02 -25.68 11.65
C HIS A 22 -28.15 -24.96 12.70
N LYS A 23 -27.59 -23.80 12.32
CA LYS A 23 -26.77 -22.92 13.21
C LYS A 23 -27.41 -21.53 13.24
N PRO A 24 -27.20 -20.75 14.34
CA PRO A 24 -27.65 -19.37 14.39
C PRO A 24 -27.12 -18.63 13.14
N THR A 25 -28.01 -18.13 12.31
CA THR A 25 -27.71 -17.46 11.04
C THR A 25 -28.38 -16.11 11.01
N TYR A 26 -27.66 -15.10 10.50
CA TYR A 26 -28.09 -13.72 10.54
C TYR A 26 -28.36 -13.17 9.14
N CYS A 27 -29.34 -12.29 9.03
CA CYS A 27 -29.71 -11.63 7.80
C CYS A 27 -28.69 -10.57 7.39
N HIS A 28 -28.10 -10.66 6.20
CA HIS A 28 -27.14 -9.68 5.69
C HIS A 28 -27.76 -8.28 5.43
N SER A 29 -29.09 -8.18 5.34
CA SER A 29 -29.78 -6.90 5.13
C SER A 29 -30.11 -6.19 6.45
N CYS A 30 -30.74 -6.86 7.43
CA CYS A 30 -31.19 -6.23 8.67
C CYS A 30 -30.37 -6.60 9.92
N THR A 31 -29.41 -7.53 9.80
CA THR A 31 -28.54 -8.04 10.88
C THR A 31 -29.23 -8.88 11.96
N ASP A 32 -30.55 -9.01 11.92
CA ASP A 32 -31.31 -9.84 12.85
C ASP A 32 -31.09 -11.33 12.57
N MET A 33 -31.23 -12.15 13.62
CA MET A 33 -31.15 -13.61 13.50
C MET A 33 -32.41 -14.17 12.78
N LEU A 34 -32.20 -15.19 11.96
CA LEU A 34 -33.28 -15.93 11.33
C LEU A 34 -33.86 -16.90 12.32
N TRP A 35 -35.12 -16.71 12.72
CA TRP A 35 -35.83 -17.51 13.69
C TRP A 35 -36.73 -18.56 13.00
N GLY A 36 -36.89 -19.73 13.63
CA GLY A 36 -37.76 -20.81 13.19
C GLY A 36 -37.02 -22.15 13.17
N LEU A 37 -37.76 -23.23 13.01
CA LEU A 37 -37.21 -24.61 12.98
C LEU A 37 -36.87 -25.05 11.57
N ILE A 38 -37.66 -24.63 10.56
CA ILE A 38 -37.54 -25.06 9.18
C ILE A 38 -37.70 -23.83 8.25
N GLN A 39 -36.90 -23.76 7.19
CA GLN A 39 -36.99 -22.76 6.11
C GLN A 39 -37.04 -21.31 6.61
N GLN A 40 -36.13 -20.97 7.54
CA GLN A 40 -36.10 -19.67 8.21
C GLN A 40 -35.83 -18.49 7.31
N GLY A 41 -35.25 -18.70 6.13
CA GLY A 41 -34.91 -17.65 5.17
C GLY A 41 -34.37 -18.18 3.85
N TYR A 42 -33.84 -17.23 3.07
CA TYR A 42 -33.28 -17.48 1.76
C TYR A 42 -31.77 -17.31 1.75
N ILE A 43 -31.08 -18.10 0.95
CA ILE A 43 -29.66 -18.00 0.69
C ILE A 43 -29.41 -17.90 -0.82
N CYS A 44 -28.51 -17.00 -1.23
CA CYS A 44 -28.02 -17.03 -2.60
C CYS A 44 -27.02 -18.18 -2.77
N GLU A 45 -27.26 -19.03 -3.75
CA GLU A 45 -26.44 -20.22 -4.02
C GLU A 45 -25.05 -19.90 -4.55
N VAL A 46 -24.85 -18.67 -5.08
CA VAL A 46 -23.55 -18.21 -5.62
C VAL A 46 -22.70 -17.54 -4.55
N CYS A 47 -23.21 -16.48 -3.90
CA CYS A 47 -22.42 -15.63 -3.00
C CYS A 47 -22.72 -15.85 -1.50
N ASN A 48 -23.58 -16.80 -1.14
CA ASN A 48 -24.05 -17.08 0.23
C ASN A 48 -24.72 -15.88 0.94
N PHE A 49 -25.31 -14.96 0.20
CA PHE A 49 -26.10 -13.86 0.78
C PHE A 49 -27.35 -14.41 1.44
N VAL A 50 -27.52 -14.18 2.73
CA VAL A 50 -28.65 -14.72 3.51
C VAL A 50 -29.62 -13.60 3.86
N VAL A 51 -30.94 -13.83 3.66
CA VAL A 51 -31.96 -12.83 3.99
C VAL A 51 -33.23 -13.48 4.54
N HIS A 52 -33.98 -12.72 5.35
CA HIS A 52 -35.38 -13.04 5.66
C HIS A 52 -36.26 -12.89 4.43
N ASP A 53 -37.38 -13.55 4.38
CA ASP A 53 -38.41 -13.36 3.38
C ASP A 53 -38.83 -11.87 3.22
N ARG A 54 -39.11 -11.20 4.35
CA ARG A 54 -39.42 -9.76 4.40
C ARG A 54 -38.32 -8.85 3.87
N CYS A 55 -37.04 -9.29 3.88
CA CYS A 55 -35.88 -8.50 3.47
C CYS A 55 -35.50 -8.69 2.01
N LEU A 56 -36.09 -9.66 1.27
CA LEU A 56 -35.77 -9.93 -0.13
C LEU A 56 -35.87 -8.68 -1.02
N LYS A 57 -36.95 -7.89 -0.85
CA LYS A 57 -37.18 -6.65 -1.60
C LYS A 57 -36.25 -5.49 -1.22
N ALA A 58 -35.53 -5.61 -0.09
CA ALA A 58 -34.63 -4.57 0.42
C ALA A 58 -33.16 -4.87 0.08
N VAL A 59 -32.85 -5.91 -0.67
CA VAL A 59 -31.51 -6.23 -1.11
C VAL A 59 -31.03 -5.15 -2.08
N VAL A 60 -29.84 -4.58 -1.81
CA VAL A 60 -29.20 -3.53 -2.61
C VAL A 60 -27.82 -3.94 -3.12
N SER A 61 -27.20 -4.93 -2.48
CA SER A 61 -25.87 -5.45 -2.89
C SER A 61 -26.01 -6.30 -4.14
N PRO A 62 -25.16 -6.12 -5.15
CA PRO A 62 -25.14 -7.00 -6.32
C PRO A 62 -24.55 -8.38 -5.95
N CYS A 63 -25.01 -9.41 -6.63
CA CYS A 63 -24.38 -10.72 -6.54
C CYS A 63 -22.96 -10.70 -7.13
N SER A 64 -22.07 -11.51 -6.58
CA SER A 64 -20.71 -11.65 -7.11
C SER A 64 -20.66 -12.15 -8.57
N SER A 65 -21.72 -12.79 -9.05
CA SER A 65 -21.84 -13.23 -10.45
C SER A 65 -21.97 -12.08 -11.45
N ILE A 66 -22.66 -10.99 -11.07
CA ILE A 66 -22.89 -9.84 -11.95
C ILE A 66 -22.07 -8.61 -11.55
N ALA A 67 -21.48 -8.62 -10.34
CA ALA A 67 -20.77 -7.45 -9.81
C ALA A 67 -19.66 -6.95 -10.75
N ALA A 68 -18.95 -7.85 -11.41
CA ALA A 68 -17.92 -7.49 -12.38
C ALA A 68 -18.50 -6.72 -13.58
N SER A 69 -19.69 -7.05 -14.08
CA SER A 69 -20.29 -6.37 -15.24
C SER A 69 -20.83 -4.98 -14.93
N LEU A 70 -21.05 -4.66 -13.65
CA LEU A 70 -21.54 -3.35 -13.21
C LEU A 70 -20.46 -2.28 -13.10
N ILE A 71 -19.20 -2.69 -13.10
CA ILE A 71 -18.07 -1.75 -12.96
C ILE A 71 -17.80 -1.12 -14.34
N LYS A 72 -17.85 0.20 -14.39
CA LYS A 72 -17.53 0.97 -15.60
C LYS A 72 -16.01 1.00 -15.82
N ASN A 73 -15.25 1.41 -14.82
CA ASN A 73 -13.80 1.50 -14.86
C ASN A 73 -13.20 0.50 -13.85
N PRO A 74 -12.68 -0.64 -14.31
CA PRO A 74 -12.09 -1.62 -13.41
C PRO A 74 -10.76 -1.12 -12.85
N VAL A 75 -10.58 -1.27 -11.54
CA VAL A 75 -9.35 -0.93 -10.82
C VAL A 75 -8.90 -2.15 -10.02
N ALA A 76 -7.67 -2.59 -10.25
CA ALA A 76 -7.10 -3.75 -9.58
C ALA A 76 -6.88 -3.48 -8.08
N HIS A 77 -7.05 -4.53 -7.26
CA HIS A 77 -6.71 -4.49 -5.83
C HIS A 77 -5.21 -4.72 -5.62
N CYS A 78 -4.64 -3.98 -4.68
CA CYS A 78 -3.28 -4.18 -4.19
C CYS A 78 -3.32 -5.15 -3.00
N TRP A 79 -3.01 -6.43 -3.24
CA TRP A 79 -3.16 -7.48 -2.24
C TRP A 79 -2.00 -7.54 -1.25
N SER A 80 -2.35 -7.65 0.04
CA SER A 80 -1.41 -7.88 1.15
C SER A 80 -0.80 -9.29 1.12
N GLU A 81 0.17 -9.52 1.99
CA GLU A 81 0.59 -10.89 2.32
C GLU A 81 -0.55 -11.71 2.93
N GLN A 82 -0.43 -13.04 2.80
CA GLN A 82 -1.38 -13.99 3.36
C GLN A 82 -1.23 -14.04 4.88
N VAL A 83 -2.33 -13.79 5.60
CA VAL A 83 -2.38 -13.80 7.06
C VAL A 83 -3.70 -14.37 7.56
N HIS A 84 -3.69 -14.93 8.78
CA HIS A 84 -4.91 -15.27 9.49
C HIS A 84 -5.53 -14.01 10.10
N ARG A 85 -6.79 -13.74 9.80
CA ARG A 85 -7.52 -12.57 10.32
C ARG A 85 -8.76 -12.99 11.07
N LYS A 86 -8.87 -12.56 12.32
CA LYS A 86 -10.03 -12.83 13.17
C LYS A 86 -11.09 -11.73 13.00
N ARG A 87 -12.36 -12.10 13.16
CA ARG A 87 -13.53 -11.20 13.15
C ARG A 87 -13.75 -10.41 11.86
N LYS A 88 -13.28 -10.93 10.71
CA LYS A 88 -13.52 -10.37 9.38
C LYS A 88 -14.24 -11.39 8.50
N PHE A 89 -14.89 -10.90 7.45
CA PHE A 89 -15.64 -11.68 6.49
C PHE A 89 -15.08 -11.52 5.08
N CYS A 90 -15.16 -12.58 4.30
CA CYS A 90 -14.79 -12.55 2.88
C CYS A 90 -15.85 -11.77 2.08
N ASN A 91 -15.42 -10.74 1.34
CA ASN A 91 -16.32 -9.95 0.48
C ASN A 91 -16.87 -10.74 -0.73
N VAL A 92 -16.24 -11.85 -1.11
CA VAL A 92 -16.70 -12.71 -2.21
C VAL A 92 -17.74 -13.76 -1.74
N CYS A 93 -17.34 -14.63 -0.79
CA CYS A 93 -18.18 -15.73 -0.35
C CYS A 93 -18.97 -15.47 0.94
N ARG A 94 -18.81 -14.30 1.57
CA ARG A 94 -19.49 -13.81 2.79
C ARG A 94 -19.27 -14.66 4.05
N LYS A 95 -18.40 -15.67 3.98
CA LYS A 95 -18.02 -16.50 5.13
C LYS A 95 -16.94 -15.80 5.97
N ARG A 96 -16.81 -16.23 7.25
CA ARG A 96 -15.76 -15.74 8.15
C ARG A 96 -14.38 -16.13 7.65
N LEU A 97 -13.36 -15.30 7.97
CA LEU A 97 -11.95 -15.52 7.63
C LEU A 97 -11.16 -16.18 8.78
N ASP A 98 -11.80 -16.48 9.92
CA ASP A 98 -11.12 -16.83 11.17
C ASP A 98 -10.22 -18.08 11.06
N ASP A 99 -10.63 -19.07 10.25
CA ASP A 99 -9.98 -20.39 10.17
C ASP A 99 -9.06 -20.57 8.96
N ASN A 100 -9.10 -19.66 7.98
CA ASN A 100 -8.38 -19.78 6.71
C ASN A 100 -7.42 -18.63 6.48
N LEU A 101 -6.37 -18.88 5.68
CA LEU A 101 -5.51 -17.84 5.16
C LEU A 101 -6.31 -16.85 4.30
N SER A 102 -6.04 -15.60 4.50
CA SER A 102 -6.75 -14.49 3.84
C SER A 102 -5.81 -13.39 3.40
N VAL A 103 -6.22 -12.66 2.39
CA VAL A 103 -5.58 -11.43 1.91
C VAL A 103 -6.56 -10.27 2.00
N HIS A 104 -6.04 -9.04 2.06
CA HIS A 104 -6.85 -7.83 1.96
C HIS A 104 -6.19 -6.85 1.01
N CYS A 105 -6.98 -5.94 0.47
CA CYS A 105 -6.43 -4.84 -0.30
C CYS A 105 -5.76 -3.81 0.63
N GLU A 106 -4.55 -3.37 0.30
CA GLU A 106 -3.83 -2.35 1.07
C GLU A 106 -4.38 -0.93 0.84
N ILE A 107 -5.17 -0.75 -0.22
CA ILE A 107 -5.74 0.54 -0.63
C ILE A 107 -7.19 0.70 -0.16
N CYS A 108 -7.96 -0.39 -0.12
CA CYS A 108 -9.37 -0.39 0.27
C CYS A 108 -9.66 -1.47 1.32
N GLU A 109 -10.89 -1.50 1.84
CA GLU A 109 -11.31 -2.46 2.88
C GLU A 109 -11.83 -3.80 2.32
N TYR A 110 -11.29 -4.26 1.19
CA TYR A 110 -11.69 -5.53 0.57
C TYR A 110 -10.91 -6.70 1.18
N PHE A 111 -11.62 -7.66 1.76
CA PHE A 111 -11.05 -8.85 2.42
C PHE A 111 -11.51 -10.12 1.73
N VAL A 112 -10.63 -11.07 1.47
CA VAL A 112 -10.97 -12.34 0.83
C VAL A 112 -10.15 -13.49 1.39
N HIS A 113 -10.70 -14.72 1.34
CA HIS A 113 -9.90 -15.92 1.44
C HIS A 113 -8.92 -16.00 0.26
N VAL A 114 -7.78 -16.64 0.46
CA VAL A 114 -6.81 -16.86 -0.63
C VAL A 114 -7.48 -17.55 -1.83
N GLU A 115 -8.32 -18.54 -1.57
CA GLU A 115 -9.10 -19.28 -2.60
C GLU A 115 -10.16 -18.42 -3.32
N CYS A 116 -10.65 -17.37 -2.66
CA CYS A 116 -11.65 -16.46 -3.23
C CYS A 116 -11.03 -15.28 -3.99
N GLN A 117 -9.71 -15.11 -3.94
CA GLN A 117 -9.01 -14.00 -4.55
C GLN A 117 -9.26 -13.92 -6.06
N ASP A 118 -9.32 -15.06 -6.74
CA ASP A 118 -9.61 -15.14 -8.18
C ASP A 118 -11.04 -14.68 -8.55
N PHE A 119 -11.94 -14.60 -7.57
CA PHE A 119 -13.32 -14.13 -7.73
C PHE A 119 -13.53 -12.72 -7.20
N ALA A 120 -12.47 -12.08 -6.73
CA ALA A 120 -12.55 -10.69 -6.33
C ALA A 120 -12.88 -9.81 -7.53
N VAL A 121 -13.81 -8.90 -7.34
CA VAL A 121 -14.21 -7.95 -8.36
C VAL A 121 -13.15 -6.85 -8.41
N ALA A 122 -12.72 -6.43 -9.60
CA ALA A 122 -11.73 -5.37 -9.78
C ALA A 122 -12.38 -3.99 -9.57
N ASP A 123 -12.90 -3.75 -8.37
CA ASP A 123 -13.64 -2.56 -7.97
C ASP A 123 -12.91 -1.77 -6.87
N CYS A 124 -11.58 -1.77 -6.86
CA CYS A 124 -10.85 -0.88 -5.96
C CYS A 124 -11.21 0.58 -6.23
N LYS A 125 -11.06 1.44 -5.22
CA LYS A 125 -11.37 2.86 -5.39
C LYS A 125 -10.50 3.49 -6.48
N GLU A 126 -11.14 4.24 -7.38
CA GLU A 126 -10.48 4.89 -8.51
C GLU A 126 -9.80 6.19 -8.03
N ASN A 127 -8.49 6.21 -8.02
CA ASN A 127 -7.70 7.27 -7.39
C ASN A 127 -7.23 8.36 -8.33
N ALA A 128 -7.40 8.16 -9.65
CA ALA A 128 -7.00 9.09 -10.71
C ALA A 128 -8.12 9.15 -11.74
N THR A 129 -8.95 10.20 -11.64
CA THR A 129 -10.15 10.36 -12.47
C THR A 129 -10.16 11.71 -13.21
N TYR A 130 -9.01 12.38 -13.32
CA TYR A 130 -8.92 13.61 -14.07
C TYR A 130 -9.34 13.41 -15.51
N LEU A 131 -10.19 14.30 -16.00
CA LEU A 131 -10.65 14.35 -17.39
C LEU A 131 -10.37 15.73 -17.95
N PRO A 132 -9.51 15.86 -18.98
CA PRO A 132 -9.23 17.13 -19.63
C PRO A 132 -10.48 17.79 -20.20
N GLY A 133 -10.52 19.10 -20.17
CA GLY A 133 -11.64 19.90 -20.71
C GLY A 133 -12.87 20.00 -19.82
N LYS A 134 -12.81 19.49 -18.57
CA LYS A 134 -13.86 19.72 -17.57
C LYS A 134 -13.38 20.73 -16.52
N ASP A 135 -14.26 21.69 -16.23
CA ASP A 135 -14.06 22.60 -15.11
C ASP A 135 -14.41 21.91 -13.79
N LEU A 136 -13.79 22.35 -12.70
CA LEU A 136 -14.01 21.82 -11.36
C LEU A 136 -15.49 21.82 -10.97
N SER A 137 -16.26 22.85 -11.37
CA SER A 137 -17.70 22.98 -11.12
C SER A 137 -18.55 21.89 -11.78
N ALA A 138 -18.06 21.29 -12.87
CA ALA A 138 -18.74 20.23 -13.60
C ALA A 138 -18.42 18.83 -13.07
N VAL A 139 -17.45 18.71 -12.17
CA VAL A 139 -17.01 17.41 -11.63
C VAL A 139 -17.73 17.14 -10.31
N LYS A 140 -18.43 16.01 -10.25
CA LYS A 140 -19.04 15.50 -9.02
C LYS A 140 -18.40 14.19 -8.65
N HIS A 141 -17.83 14.13 -7.45
CA HIS A 141 -17.30 12.91 -6.90
C HIS A 141 -18.39 12.13 -6.17
N THR A 142 -18.50 10.83 -6.46
CA THR A 142 -19.52 9.96 -5.86
C THR A 142 -18.94 9.08 -4.78
N HIS A 143 -19.81 8.62 -3.86
CA HIS A 143 -19.38 7.67 -2.84
C HIS A 143 -18.94 6.33 -3.46
N HIS A 144 -17.81 5.79 -2.95
CA HIS A 144 -17.38 4.43 -3.23
C HIS A 144 -17.71 3.52 -2.04
N TRP A 145 -18.74 2.72 -2.21
CA TRP A 145 -19.30 1.92 -1.13
C TRP A 145 -18.69 0.52 -1.05
N ARG A 146 -18.18 0.17 0.12
CA ARG A 146 -17.75 -1.17 0.45
C ARG A 146 -18.70 -1.82 1.43
N GLU A 147 -19.15 -3.05 1.13
CA GLU A 147 -20.06 -3.79 1.98
C GLU A 147 -19.33 -4.51 3.11
N GLY A 148 -19.85 -4.36 4.33
CA GLY A 148 -19.45 -5.10 5.52
C GLY A 148 -18.10 -4.73 6.11
N ASN A 149 -17.65 -5.56 7.06
CA ASN A 149 -16.38 -5.39 7.77
C ASN A 149 -16.22 -4.03 8.48
N LEU A 150 -17.34 -3.39 8.85
CA LEU A 150 -17.36 -2.07 9.45
C LEU A 150 -16.52 -1.99 10.73
N PRO A 151 -15.98 -0.81 11.09
CA PRO A 151 -15.33 -0.59 12.38
C PRO A 151 -16.27 -0.89 13.55
N SER A 152 -15.73 -1.29 14.69
CA SER A 152 -16.49 -1.50 15.92
C SER A 152 -17.23 -0.23 16.31
N ASN A 153 -18.47 -0.36 16.79
CA ASN A 153 -19.33 0.75 17.20
C ASN A 153 -19.77 1.72 16.08
N SER A 154 -19.63 1.34 14.80
CA SER A 154 -20.12 2.16 13.68
C SER A 154 -21.61 2.43 13.80
N LYS A 155 -21.99 3.70 13.60
CA LYS A 155 -23.37 4.17 13.57
C LYS A 155 -23.76 4.64 12.19
N CYS A 156 -24.98 4.31 11.79
CA CYS A 156 -25.52 4.77 10.52
C CYS A 156 -25.59 6.30 10.47
N ALA A 157 -24.99 6.90 9.46
CA ALA A 157 -24.97 8.35 9.29
C ALA A 157 -26.40 8.95 9.14
N LEU A 158 -27.36 8.18 8.62
CA LEU A 158 -28.74 8.61 8.44
C LEU A 158 -29.58 8.44 9.72
N CYS A 159 -29.74 7.20 10.22
CA CYS A 159 -30.64 6.91 11.33
C CYS A 159 -29.98 6.91 12.71
N LYS A 160 -28.65 7.13 12.79
CA LYS A 160 -27.82 7.19 14.01
C LYS A 160 -27.79 5.89 14.84
N LYS A 161 -28.48 4.83 14.42
CA LYS A 161 -28.45 3.51 15.08
C LYS A 161 -27.18 2.74 14.67
N SER A 162 -26.78 1.75 15.48
CA SER A 162 -25.64 0.87 15.19
C SER A 162 -25.88 0.10 13.88
N CYS A 163 -24.90 0.13 12.97
CA CYS A 163 -24.90 -0.61 11.70
C CYS A 163 -23.77 -1.65 11.61
N PHE A 164 -23.01 -1.80 12.69
CA PHE A 164 -21.95 -2.80 12.81
C PHE A 164 -22.51 -4.19 13.14
N SER A 165 -21.97 -5.24 12.55
CA SER A 165 -22.27 -6.63 12.86
C SER A 165 -20.99 -7.46 13.01
N THR A 166 -20.95 -8.31 14.03
CA THR A 166 -19.91 -9.33 14.22
C THR A 166 -20.29 -10.69 13.65
N GLU A 167 -21.55 -10.85 13.23
CA GLU A 167 -22.13 -12.14 12.89
C GLU A 167 -22.27 -12.38 11.40
N CYS A 168 -22.36 -11.30 10.61
CA CYS A 168 -22.48 -11.40 9.16
C CYS A 168 -21.90 -10.18 8.46
N LEU A 169 -21.56 -10.34 7.18
CA LEU A 169 -21.16 -9.24 6.30
C LEU A 169 -22.37 -8.37 6.01
N SER A 170 -22.46 -7.17 6.60
CA SER A 170 -23.60 -6.26 6.44
C SER A 170 -23.22 -4.80 6.62
N GLY A 171 -24.09 -3.91 6.14
CA GLY A 171 -23.87 -2.46 6.13
C GLY A 171 -22.87 -2.03 5.09
N PHE A 172 -22.74 -0.72 4.93
CA PHE A 172 -21.85 -0.10 3.94
C PHE A 172 -20.97 0.95 4.58
N ARG A 173 -19.75 1.08 4.06
CA ARG A 173 -18.83 2.17 4.38
C ARG A 173 -18.36 2.82 3.08
N CYS A 174 -18.39 4.15 3.01
CA CYS A 174 -17.72 4.85 1.94
C CYS A 174 -16.21 4.85 2.17
N GLU A 175 -15.43 4.42 1.17
CA GLU A 175 -13.98 4.34 1.26
C GLU A 175 -13.28 5.70 1.07
N TRP A 176 -14.06 6.73 0.66
CA TRP A 176 -13.58 8.10 0.55
C TRP A 176 -13.81 8.90 1.85
N CYS A 177 -15.05 9.06 2.28
CA CYS A 177 -15.41 9.90 3.43
C CYS A 177 -15.54 9.13 4.76
N GLY A 178 -15.51 7.79 4.73
CA GLY A 178 -15.57 6.95 5.91
C GLY A 178 -16.93 6.79 6.56
N ILE A 179 -18.00 7.44 6.05
CA ILE A 179 -19.36 7.30 6.61
C ILE A 179 -19.88 5.87 6.47
N THR A 180 -20.69 5.46 7.45
CA THR A 180 -21.25 4.10 7.50
C THR A 180 -22.78 4.12 7.48
N LEU A 181 -23.38 3.10 6.86
CA LEU A 181 -24.82 2.99 6.63
C LEU A 181 -25.34 1.56 6.82
N HIS A 182 -26.63 1.46 7.16
CA HIS A 182 -27.37 0.21 6.96
C HIS A 182 -27.68 -0.01 5.47
N ALA A 183 -27.84 -1.25 5.06
CA ALA A 183 -28.26 -1.59 3.68
C ALA A 183 -29.60 -0.92 3.27
N TYR A 184 -30.56 -0.84 4.20
CA TYR A 184 -31.85 -0.18 3.92
C TYR A 184 -31.79 1.35 3.92
N CYS A 185 -30.79 1.96 4.56
CA CYS A 185 -30.56 3.40 4.54
C CYS A 185 -29.81 3.89 3.30
N TYR A 186 -29.16 2.99 2.57
CA TYR A 186 -28.28 3.27 1.45
C TYR A 186 -28.92 4.15 0.35
N LYS A 187 -30.20 3.89 0.02
CA LYS A 187 -30.92 4.61 -1.05
C LYS A 187 -31.28 6.06 -0.71
N ASN A 188 -31.23 6.44 0.55
CA ASN A 188 -31.71 7.73 1.05
C ASN A 188 -30.59 8.73 1.34
N ILE A 189 -29.40 8.52 0.77
CA ILE A 189 -28.24 9.39 0.97
C ILE A 189 -27.93 10.13 -0.33
N PRO A 190 -27.44 11.37 -0.27
CA PRO A 190 -26.90 12.05 -1.44
C PRO A 190 -25.81 11.19 -2.10
N GLN A 191 -25.81 11.15 -3.42
CA GLN A 191 -24.79 10.38 -4.16
C GLN A 191 -23.41 11.04 -4.14
N GLU A 192 -23.37 12.37 -3.97
CA GLU A 192 -22.14 13.16 -3.93
C GLU A 192 -21.37 12.96 -2.63
N CYS A 193 -20.07 12.74 -2.75
CA CYS A 193 -19.15 12.53 -1.65
C CYS A 193 -18.21 13.73 -1.50
N THR A 194 -18.20 14.34 -0.32
CA THR A 194 -17.37 15.51 0.03
C THR A 194 -16.09 15.15 0.78
N PHE A 195 -15.63 13.91 0.77
CA PHE A 195 -14.46 13.40 1.51
C PHE A 195 -14.54 13.52 3.04
N GLY A 196 -15.63 14.07 3.59
CA GLY A 196 -15.90 14.12 5.02
C GLY A 196 -14.90 14.92 5.84
N ASN A 197 -14.50 14.41 7.00
CA ASN A 197 -13.61 15.12 7.93
C ASN A 197 -12.20 15.39 7.39
N LEU A 198 -11.79 14.71 6.34
CA LEU A 198 -10.45 14.86 5.73
C LEU A 198 -10.45 15.76 4.51
N GLU A 199 -11.61 16.31 4.13
CA GLU A 199 -11.77 17.23 3.00
C GLU A 199 -10.66 18.31 2.94
N PRO A 200 -10.31 19.01 4.05
CA PRO A 200 -9.32 20.07 4.00
C PRO A 200 -7.90 19.66 3.56
N ILE A 201 -7.56 18.36 3.70
CA ILE A 201 -6.23 17.83 3.38
C ILE A 201 -6.28 16.74 2.30
N TYR A 202 -7.44 16.57 1.68
CA TYR A 202 -7.66 15.48 0.73
C TYR A 202 -7.24 15.88 -0.69
N LEU A 203 -6.45 15.03 -1.37
CA LEU A 203 -6.19 15.18 -2.82
C LEU A 203 -7.32 14.50 -3.60
N PRO A 204 -8.23 15.26 -4.22
CA PRO A 204 -9.35 14.65 -4.94
C PRO A 204 -8.85 13.80 -6.11
N PRO A 205 -9.48 12.64 -6.40
CA PRO A 205 -9.07 11.78 -7.50
C PRO A 205 -9.23 12.46 -8.87
N HIS A 206 -10.15 13.41 -9.00
CA HIS A 206 -10.34 14.17 -10.24
C HIS A 206 -9.23 15.22 -10.50
N ALA A 207 -8.35 15.47 -9.53
CA ALA A 207 -7.13 16.26 -9.73
C ALA A 207 -5.92 15.42 -10.16
N VAL A 208 -6.03 14.08 -10.14
CA VAL A 208 -4.92 13.17 -10.44
C VAL A 208 -5.12 12.53 -11.81
N SER A 209 -4.08 12.57 -12.64
CA SER A 209 -4.04 11.95 -13.96
C SER A 209 -3.00 10.85 -14.01
N ILE A 210 -3.43 9.69 -14.52
CA ILE A 210 -2.56 8.58 -14.89
C ILE A 210 -3.02 8.09 -16.25
N PRO A 211 -2.23 8.26 -17.30
CA PRO A 211 -2.64 7.95 -18.67
C PRO A 211 -2.91 6.46 -18.91
N ARG A 212 -2.23 5.58 -18.17
CA ARG A 212 -2.26 4.15 -18.37
C ARG A 212 -2.79 3.43 -17.13
N THR A 213 -4.00 2.89 -17.25
CA THR A 213 -4.70 2.19 -16.13
C THR A 213 -4.19 0.77 -15.89
N GLU A 214 -3.53 0.15 -16.87
CA GLU A 214 -2.92 -1.17 -16.74
C GLU A 214 -1.63 -1.18 -15.92
N VAL A 215 -0.99 -0.04 -15.72
CA VAL A 215 0.19 0.05 -14.85
C VAL A 215 -0.26 -0.17 -13.40
N PRO A 216 0.25 -1.22 -12.73
CA PRO A 216 -0.16 -1.52 -11.37
C PRO A 216 0.27 -0.40 -10.41
N MET A 217 -0.53 -0.16 -9.37
CA MET A 217 -0.29 0.90 -8.40
C MET A 217 1.09 0.77 -7.71
N GLU A 218 1.60 -0.45 -7.58
CA GLU A 218 2.96 -0.70 -7.07
C GLU A 218 4.06 -0.06 -7.94
N ALA A 219 3.81 0.06 -9.23
CA ALA A 219 4.74 0.70 -10.15
C ALA A 219 4.67 2.23 -10.11
N ILE A 220 3.61 2.78 -9.54
CA ILE A 220 3.35 4.22 -9.49
C ILE A 220 3.83 4.80 -8.15
N ILE A 221 3.47 4.19 -7.05
CA ILE A 221 3.81 4.69 -5.70
C ILE A 221 4.85 3.84 -4.96
N GLY A 222 5.52 2.95 -5.69
CA GLY A 222 6.60 2.14 -5.13
C GLY A 222 6.17 1.13 -4.06
N VAL A 223 4.88 0.74 -4.02
CA VAL A 223 4.42 -0.28 -3.07
C VAL A 223 5.03 -1.61 -3.47
N GLN A 224 5.91 -2.15 -2.63
CA GLN A 224 6.34 -3.55 -2.68
C GLN A 224 7.25 -4.00 -3.84
N VAL A 225 8.24 -3.22 -4.22
CA VAL A 225 9.33 -3.75 -5.07
C VAL A 225 10.02 -4.96 -4.42
N ARG A 226 9.98 -5.07 -3.08
CA ARG A 226 10.62 -6.17 -2.32
C ARG A 226 9.83 -7.48 -2.29
N ARG A 227 8.52 -7.48 -2.58
CA ARG A 227 7.67 -8.67 -2.40
C ARG A 227 7.43 -9.48 -3.67
N LYS A 228 7.79 -9.00 -4.87
CA LYS A 228 7.31 -9.58 -6.13
C LYS A 228 8.37 -9.85 -7.21
N GLU A 229 9.58 -10.21 -6.88
CA GLU A 229 10.46 -10.86 -7.87
C GLU A 229 9.83 -12.14 -8.48
N VAL A 230 8.82 -12.72 -7.82
CA VAL A 230 8.13 -13.93 -8.25
C VAL A 230 6.96 -13.63 -9.20
N LEU A 231 6.26 -12.49 -9.06
CA LEU A 231 5.09 -12.17 -9.89
C LEU A 231 5.45 -11.40 -11.16
N ALA A 232 6.54 -10.62 -11.18
CA ALA A 232 7.02 -9.94 -12.38
C ALA A 232 7.40 -10.92 -13.50
N ARG A 233 7.88 -12.13 -13.17
CA ARG A 233 8.14 -13.19 -14.14
C ARG A 233 6.87 -13.75 -14.80
N GLU A 234 5.71 -13.70 -14.16
CA GLU A 234 4.44 -14.15 -14.75
C GLU A 234 3.81 -13.10 -15.67
N TYR A 235 4.01 -11.80 -15.40
CA TYR A 235 3.50 -10.71 -16.25
C TYR A 235 4.35 -10.45 -17.50
N SER A 236 5.66 -10.66 -17.41
CA SER A 236 6.57 -10.49 -18.55
C SER A 236 6.37 -11.54 -19.67
N CYS A 237 5.82 -12.71 -19.33
CA CYS A 237 5.59 -13.79 -20.31
C CYS A 237 4.34 -13.59 -21.18
N HIS A 238 3.49 -12.60 -20.91
CA HIS A 238 2.22 -12.42 -21.65
C HIS A 238 2.23 -11.25 -22.65
N ASN A 239 3.26 -10.40 -22.66
CA ASN A 239 3.30 -9.21 -23.52
C ASN A 239 4.37 -9.26 -24.63
N ILE A 240 5.05 -10.39 -24.84
CA ILE A 240 5.95 -10.57 -25.99
C ILE A 240 5.45 -11.77 -26.78
N GLY A 241 4.42 -11.51 -27.62
CA GLY A 241 4.03 -12.40 -28.67
C GLY A 241 4.94 -12.21 -29.88
N GLU A 242 6.18 -12.68 -29.81
CA GLU A 242 6.99 -12.98 -30.96
C GLU A 242 7.39 -14.45 -30.92
N GLN A 243 7.06 -15.10 -32.03
CA GLN A 243 7.34 -16.48 -32.35
C GLN A 243 8.79 -16.84 -32.03
N PHE A 244 9.00 -17.76 -31.12
CA PHE A 244 10.20 -18.60 -31.15
C PHE A 244 9.74 -20.06 -31.22
N ASP A 245 9.90 -20.62 -32.39
CA ASP A 245 9.90 -22.06 -32.65
C ASP A 245 10.91 -22.74 -31.74
N PHE A 246 10.43 -23.54 -30.81
CA PHE A 246 11.29 -24.46 -30.06
C PHE A 246 11.66 -25.64 -30.95
N ALA A 247 12.80 -25.54 -31.56
CA ALA A 247 13.52 -26.71 -32.00
C ALA A 247 14.17 -27.40 -30.79
N GLU A 248 13.77 -28.62 -30.52
CA GLU A 248 14.44 -29.51 -29.60
C GLU A 248 15.92 -29.67 -30.02
N SER A 249 16.84 -29.24 -29.14
CA SER A 249 18.20 -29.75 -29.15
C SER A 249 18.67 -30.00 -27.72
N GLU A 250 18.92 -31.28 -27.48
CA GLU A 250 19.62 -31.77 -26.31
C GLU A 250 20.98 -31.10 -26.17
N GLN A 251 21.23 -30.49 -24.99
CA GLN A 251 22.60 -30.39 -24.44
C GLN A 251 22.60 -30.43 -22.93
N ASN A 252 22.84 -31.59 -22.41
CA ASN A 252 23.36 -31.89 -21.09
C ASN A 252 24.70 -31.19 -20.85
N GLY A 253 24.87 -30.49 -19.71
CA GLY A 253 26.23 -30.35 -19.25
C GLY A 253 26.66 -29.27 -18.27
N ALA A 254 25.80 -28.29 -17.84
CA ALA A 254 26.29 -27.28 -16.91
C ALA A 254 25.55 -27.22 -15.55
N ALA A 255 24.26 -27.50 -15.53
CA ALA A 255 23.47 -27.48 -14.27
C ALA A 255 23.75 -28.67 -13.33
N GLY A 256 24.17 -29.81 -13.87
CA GLY A 256 24.54 -31.00 -13.08
C GLY A 256 25.83 -30.81 -12.28
N ARG A 257 26.78 -30.06 -12.78
CA ARG A 257 28.09 -29.84 -12.10
C ARG A 257 28.03 -28.84 -10.98
N LEU A 258 27.12 -27.89 -11.03
CA LEU A 258 26.93 -26.91 -9.94
C LEU A 258 26.21 -27.51 -8.75
N ALA A 259 25.26 -28.43 -8.98
CA ALA A 259 24.56 -29.16 -7.93
C ALA A 259 25.46 -30.15 -7.18
N GLU A 260 26.42 -30.77 -7.90
CA GLU A 260 27.40 -31.68 -7.32
C GLU A 260 28.49 -30.94 -6.52
N ALA A 261 28.92 -29.74 -6.95
CA ALA A 261 29.85 -28.89 -6.22
C ALA A 261 29.25 -28.37 -4.91
N LEU A 262 27.97 -28.03 -4.90
CA LEU A 262 27.28 -27.57 -3.67
C LEU A 262 27.03 -28.71 -2.66
N ARG A 263 26.90 -29.96 -3.11
CA ARG A 263 26.81 -31.12 -2.24
C ARG A 263 28.14 -31.48 -1.57
N ARG A 264 29.27 -31.22 -2.20
CA ARG A 264 30.61 -31.50 -1.64
C ARG A 264 31.08 -30.45 -0.62
N LEU A 265 30.51 -29.23 -0.64
CA LEU A 265 30.82 -28.19 0.36
C LEU A 265 30.06 -28.33 1.68
N SER A 266 29.06 -29.20 1.76
CA SER A 266 28.27 -29.45 3.00
C SER A 266 28.84 -30.51 3.93
N LEU A 267 29.99 -31.11 3.64
CA LEU A 267 30.53 -32.28 4.37
C LEU A 267 31.76 -31.99 5.22
N VAL A 268 32.17 -30.72 5.39
CA VAL A 268 33.34 -30.41 6.23
C VAL A 268 33.02 -29.30 7.21
N LEU A 269 32.46 -29.65 8.37
CA LEU A 269 32.65 -28.93 9.65
C LEU A 269 32.18 -29.83 10.81
N PRO A 270 32.92 -29.87 11.93
CA PRO A 270 32.77 -30.88 12.99
C PRO A 270 31.65 -30.54 13.98
N ARG A 271 31.08 -31.60 14.52
CA ARG A 271 30.08 -31.57 15.58
C ARG A 271 30.77 -31.20 16.93
N SER A 272 30.25 -30.24 17.65
CA SER A 272 30.12 -30.31 19.09
C SER A 272 29.24 -29.20 19.68
N CYS A 273 28.46 -29.63 20.69
CA CYS A 273 27.88 -28.94 21.83
C CYS A 273 26.40 -28.48 21.74
N HIS A 274 25.67 -29.12 22.65
CA HIS A 274 24.27 -28.96 23.01
C HIS A 274 23.88 -27.54 23.44
N GLY A 275 22.68 -27.11 23.04
CA GLY A 275 22.02 -25.95 23.59
C GLY A 275 20.66 -25.69 22.86
N ASN A 276 19.57 -26.00 23.53
CA ASN A 276 18.20 -25.76 23.07
C ASN A 276 17.97 -24.31 22.70
N CYS A 277 17.65 -24.03 21.43
CA CYS A 277 16.93 -22.82 21.02
C CYS A 277 16.01 -23.15 19.86
N HIS A 278 14.74 -22.81 20.01
CA HIS A 278 13.69 -22.98 19.05
C HIS A 278 14.06 -22.40 17.67
N ALA A 279 14.11 -23.25 16.69
CA ALA A 279 14.37 -22.94 15.29
C ALA A 279 13.13 -22.28 14.65
N SER A 280 13.36 -21.24 13.92
CA SER A 280 12.41 -20.67 12.95
C SER A 280 12.17 -21.69 11.84
N PRO A 281 10.94 -21.80 11.29
CA PRO A 281 10.64 -22.79 10.28
C PRO A 281 11.31 -22.49 8.95
N PRO A 282 11.68 -23.52 8.20
CA PRO A 282 12.32 -23.38 6.90
C PRO A 282 11.34 -22.90 5.84
N TYR A 283 11.85 -22.18 4.86
CA TYR A 283 11.22 -21.79 3.62
C TYR A 283 10.33 -22.91 3.06
N VAL A 284 9.02 -22.71 3.09
CA VAL A 284 8.06 -23.57 2.41
C VAL A 284 7.97 -23.08 0.97
N ARG A 285 8.49 -23.89 0.04
CA ARG A 285 8.17 -23.79 -1.39
C ARG A 285 6.66 -23.69 -1.54
N ALA A 286 6.20 -22.70 -2.27
CA ALA A 286 4.78 -22.55 -2.64
C ALA A 286 4.28 -23.84 -3.33
N ARG A 287 3.66 -24.72 -2.55
CA ARG A 287 2.85 -25.81 -3.08
C ARG A 287 1.52 -25.21 -3.54
N SER A 288 1.07 -25.63 -4.70
CA SER A 288 -0.23 -25.23 -5.22
C SER A 288 -1.33 -25.52 -4.19
N ILE A 289 -2.09 -24.50 -3.85
CA ILE A 289 -3.11 -24.45 -2.80
C ILE A 289 -4.22 -25.51 -2.97
N SER A 290 -4.22 -26.26 -4.07
CA SER A 290 -5.25 -27.23 -4.43
C SER A 290 -5.04 -28.65 -3.89
N GLU A 291 -3.91 -28.96 -3.27
CA GLU A 291 -3.61 -30.34 -2.83
C GLU A 291 -3.78 -30.60 -1.32
N GLU A 292 -3.98 -29.61 -0.45
CA GLU A 292 -3.97 -29.81 1.01
C GLU A 292 -5.32 -29.70 1.75
N PHE A 293 -6.46 -29.63 1.06
CA PHE A 293 -7.75 -29.76 1.74
C PHE A 293 -8.30 -31.17 1.69
N ASN A 294 -7.56 -32.11 2.28
CA ASN A 294 -8.15 -33.32 2.86
C ASN A 294 -8.41 -33.02 4.34
N THR A 295 -9.56 -32.46 4.65
CA THR A 295 -10.07 -32.46 6.04
C THR A 295 -10.64 -33.79 6.41
N ASP A 296 -9.78 -34.76 6.69
CA ASP A 296 -10.08 -35.79 7.66
C ASP A 296 -9.58 -35.28 9.01
N ALA A 297 -10.45 -34.59 9.72
CA ALA A 297 -10.28 -34.30 11.13
C ALA A 297 -10.43 -35.63 11.90
N ARG A 298 -9.32 -36.35 12.06
CA ARG A 298 -9.24 -37.41 13.07
C ARG A 298 -9.03 -36.72 14.42
N TYR A 299 -10.12 -36.55 15.14
CA TYR A 299 -10.09 -36.40 16.59
C TYR A 299 -9.38 -37.63 17.19
N ARG A 300 -8.21 -37.45 17.79
CA ARG A 300 -7.63 -38.39 18.73
C ARG A 300 -8.27 -38.09 20.09
N ASP A 301 -9.19 -38.94 20.46
CA ASP A 301 -9.71 -39.05 21.82
C ASP A 301 -8.75 -39.98 22.59
N ASN A 302 -8.12 -39.42 23.64
CA ASN A 302 -7.46 -40.20 24.69
C ASN A 302 -8.38 -40.26 25.89
N GLY A 303 -9.09 -41.32 26.06
CA GLY A 303 -9.89 -41.61 27.25
C GLY A 303 -10.01 -43.09 27.46
N GLU A 304 -9.47 -43.54 28.59
CA GLU A 304 -9.52 -44.94 29.09
C GLU A 304 -10.95 -45.42 29.37
N PRO A 305 -11.17 -46.72 29.43
CA PRO A 305 -12.51 -47.33 29.50
C PRO A 305 -13.01 -47.49 30.93
N VAL A 306 -14.21 -46.98 31.20
CA VAL A 306 -14.97 -47.42 32.41
C VAL A 306 -16.17 -48.24 31.96
N GLN A 307 -16.24 -49.45 32.46
CA GLN A 307 -17.37 -50.42 32.33
C GLN A 307 -18.60 -49.92 33.09
N GLY A 308 -19.77 -50.11 32.53
CA GLY A 308 -21.04 -49.92 33.27
C GLY A 308 -22.31 -50.07 32.46
N THR A 309 -22.80 -51.29 32.33
CA THR A 309 -24.19 -51.81 32.25
C THR A 309 -25.26 -51.08 31.40
N ALA A 310 -25.88 -51.92 30.60
CA ALA A 310 -27.02 -51.72 29.73
C ALA A 310 -28.34 -51.34 30.44
N HIS A 311 -29.12 -50.48 29.78
CA HIS A 311 -30.58 -50.63 29.59
C HIS A 311 -31.06 -49.76 28.42
N GLY A 312 -31.78 -50.45 27.52
CA GLY A 312 -32.18 -49.92 26.22
C GLY A 312 -33.34 -48.92 26.25
N ARG A 313 -33.35 -48.16 25.20
CA ARG A 313 -34.53 -47.80 24.34
C ARG A 313 -34.08 -46.88 23.24
N ASP A 314 -34.29 -47.36 22.02
CA ASP A 314 -34.11 -46.63 20.76
C ASP A 314 -35.13 -45.48 20.65
N PRO A 315 -34.72 -44.31 20.16
CA PRO A 315 -35.19 -43.87 18.86
C PRO A 315 -34.08 -43.31 18.00
N ARG A 316 -34.06 -43.70 16.75
CA ARG A 316 -33.18 -43.26 15.64
C ARG A 316 -32.88 -41.78 15.71
N SER A 317 -31.61 -41.49 15.88
CA SER A 317 -31.12 -40.11 15.96
C SER A 317 -31.06 -39.43 14.58
N PRO A 318 -31.17 -38.09 14.55
CA PRO A 318 -31.02 -37.30 13.30
C PRO A 318 -29.68 -37.49 12.57
N LYS A 319 -28.67 -38.03 13.24
CA LYS A 319 -27.34 -38.25 12.66
C LYS A 319 -27.32 -39.34 11.54
N GLU A 320 -28.16 -40.37 11.69
CA GLU A 320 -28.22 -41.40 10.66
C GLU A 320 -28.90 -40.95 9.36
N LYS A 321 -29.76 -39.91 9.39
CA LYS A 321 -30.30 -39.29 8.18
C LYS A 321 -29.30 -38.41 7.45
N GLU A 322 -28.49 -37.65 8.21
CA GLU A 322 -27.40 -36.86 7.63
C GLU A 322 -26.27 -37.70 7.07
N GLU A 323 -25.93 -38.84 7.70
CA GLU A 323 -24.93 -39.77 7.16
C GLU A 323 -25.45 -40.55 5.94
N LYS A 324 -26.75 -40.83 5.85
CA LYS A 324 -27.35 -41.47 4.66
C LYS A 324 -27.49 -40.49 3.48
N GLU A 325 -27.77 -39.21 3.74
CA GLU A 325 -27.82 -38.18 2.69
C GLU A 325 -26.40 -37.80 2.18
N ARG A 326 -25.36 -37.83 3.04
CA ARG A 326 -23.95 -37.66 2.66
C ARG A 326 -23.37 -38.85 1.90
N GLY A 327 -23.95 -40.06 2.06
CA GLY A 327 -23.48 -41.23 1.35
C GLY A 327 -23.81 -41.27 -0.14
N ASP A 328 -24.71 -40.39 -0.61
CA ASP A 328 -25.20 -40.37 -2.00
C ASP A 328 -24.62 -39.20 -2.83
N GLU A 329 -23.82 -38.31 -2.21
CA GLU A 329 -23.15 -37.22 -2.89
C GLU A 329 -21.70 -37.58 -3.23
N GLU A 330 -21.25 -37.14 -4.40
CA GLU A 330 -19.87 -37.26 -4.86
C GLU A 330 -19.22 -35.91 -5.10
N MET A 331 -17.95 -35.80 -4.66
CA MET A 331 -17.13 -34.60 -4.81
C MET A 331 -16.32 -34.72 -6.10
N ILE A 332 -16.58 -33.86 -7.07
CA ILE A 332 -15.88 -33.80 -8.35
C ILE A 332 -15.11 -32.51 -8.52
N LYS A 333 -13.98 -32.56 -9.23
CA LYS A 333 -13.20 -31.38 -9.62
C LYS A 333 -13.71 -30.86 -10.94
N VAL A 334 -13.89 -29.55 -11.03
CA VAL A 334 -14.27 -28.88 -12.28
C VAL A 334 -13.17 -27.91 -12.67
N TYR A 335 -12.71 -28.01 -13.91
CA TYR A 335 -11.79 -27.09 -14.55
C TYR A 335 -12.55 -26.29 -15.60
N ASP A 336 -12.33 -24.99 -15.70
CA ASP A 336 -13.04 -24.11 -16.64
C ASP A 336 -12.28 -23.86 -17.95
N GLY A 337 -11.26 -24.67 -18.25
CA GLY A 337 -10.48 -24.61 -19.49
C GLY A 337 -9.05 -25.10 -19.33
N ASN A 338 -8.28 -25.00 -20.41
CA ASN A 338 -6.93 -25.54 -20.52
C ASN A 338 -5.94 -24.79 -19.60
N ASN A 339 -6.07 -23.48 -19.44
CA ASN A 339 -5.24 -22.67 -18.56
C ASN A 339 -5.48 -23.01 -17.09
N SER A 340 -6.72 -23.29 -16.69
CA SER A 340 -7.02 -23.67 -15.32
C SER A 340 -6.40 -25.04 -14.97
N LEU A 341 -6.33 -25.98 -15.92
CA LEU A 341 -5.62 -27.22 -15.73
C LEU A 341 -4.10 -27.01 -15.58
N ARG A 342 -3.48 -26.19 -16.45
CA ARG A 342 -2.03 -25.88 -16.40
C ARG A 342 -1.65 -25.20 -15.09
N ARG A 343 -2.49 -24.29 -14.61
CA ARG A 343 -2.31 -23.56 -13.35
C ARG A 343 -2.80 -24.33 -12.12
N ARG A 344 -3.41 -25.50 -12.29
CA ARG A 344 -4.05 -26.32 -11.25
C ARG A 344 -5.15 -25.58 -10.49
N ILE A 345 -5.88 -24.71 -11.18
CA ILE A 345 -7.03 -23.98 -10.64
C ILE A 345 -8.29 -24.79 -10.95
N PHE A 346 -8.97 -25.26 -9.92
CA PHE A 346 -10.21 -26.00 -10.08
C PHE A 346 -11.18 -25.65 -8.96
N ARG A 347 -12.45 -25.96 -9.16
CA ARG A 347 -13.48 -25.93 -8.11
C ARG A 347 -13.93 -27.33 -7.78
N VAL A 348 -14.25 -27.57 -6.53
CA VAL A 348 -14.82 -28.83 -6.09
C VAL A 348 -16.30 -28.59 -5.86
N ILE A 349 -17.14 -29.34 -6.57
CA ILE A 349 -18.59 -29.35 -6.38
C ILE A 349 -19.02 -30.67 -5.75
N SER A 350 -20.03 -30.61 -4.88
CA SER A 350 -20.70 -31.79 -4.35
C SER A 350 -22.01 -31.98 -5.10
N VAL A 351 -22.18 -33.13 -5.72
CA VAL A 351 -23.37 -33.46 -6.53
C VAL A 351 -23.87 -34.87 -6.19
N PRO A 352 -25.18 -35.11 -6.23
CA PRO A 352 -25.73 -36.45 -6.12
C PRO A 352 -25.16 -37.34 -7.21
N ARG A 353 -24.89 -38.61 -6.89
CA ARG A 353 -24.35 -39.57 -7.86
C ARG A 353 -25.27 -39.78 -9.06
N GLN A 354 -26.58 -39.64 -8.85
CA GLN A 354 -27.61 -39.76 -9.89
C GLN A 354 -27.98 -38.40 -10.50
N ALA A 355 -27.18 -37.34 -10.26
CA ALA A 355 -27.44 -36.02 -10.85
C ALA A 355 -27.40 -36.08 -12.37
N THR A 356 -28.35 -35.36 -13.02
CA THR A 356 -28.36 -35.25 -14.46
C THR A 356 -27.22 -34.35 -14.96
N THR A 357 -26.83 -34.49 -16.22
CA THR A 357 -25.83 -33.64 -16.85
C THR A 357 -26.13 -32.16 -16.68
N GLU A 358 -27.38 -31.75 -16.82
CA GLU A 358 -27.84 -30.37 -16.62
C GLU A 358 -27.63 -29.89 -15.17
N GLN A 359 -27.90 -30.74 -14.17
CA GLN A 359 -27.69 -30.43 -12.76
C GLN A 359 -26.21 -30.26 -12.45
N VAL A 360 -25.36 -31.14 -13.00
CA VAL A 360 -23.90 -31.07 -12.84
C VAL A 360 -23.35 -29.80 -13.52
N LEU A 361 -23.80 -29.55 -14.75
CA LEU A 361 -23.40 -28.35 -15.53
C LEU A 361 -23.80 -27.06 -14.81
N THR A 362 -25.06 -26.98 -14.32
CA THR A 362 -25.54 -25.83 -13.55
C THR A 362 -24.72 -25.63 -12.27
N SER A 363 -24.38 -26.70 -11.57
CA SER A 363 -23.55 -26.66 -10.37
C SER A 363 -22.12 -26.21 -10.69
N ALA A 364 -21.56 -26.63 -11.82
CA ALA A 364 -20.27 -26.23 -12.31
C ALA A 364 -20.26 -24.73 -12.66
N LEU A 365 -21.23 -24.24 -13.43
CA LEU A 365 -21.35 -22.82 -13.77
C LEU A 365 -21.46 -21.93 -12.52
N ARG A 366 -22.27 -22.35 -11.55
CA ARG A 366 -22.42 -21.63 -10.27
C ARG A 366 -21.10 -21.56 -9.49
N ALA A 367 -20.31 -22.64 -9.50
CA ALA A 367 -19.01 -22.69 -8.81
C ALA A 367 -18.00 -21.69 -9.40
N PHE A 368 -18.13 -21.35 -10.68
CA PHE A 368 -17.34 -20.32 -11.36
C PHE A 368 -18.04 -18.97 -11.44
N HIS A 369 -19.17 -18.78 -10.74
CA HIS A 369 -19.98 -17.54 -10.73
C HIS A 369 -20.46 -17.11 -12.12
N ILE A 370 -20.77 -18.05 -12.99
CA ILE A 370 -21.29 -17.84 -14.33
C ILE A 370 -22.82 -17.99 -14.28
N THR A 371 -23.53 -16.98 -14.83
CA THR A 371 -25.00 -16.90 -14.83
C THR A 371 -25.61 -16.98 -16.22
N LYS A 372 -24.81 -17.30 -17.25
CA LYS A 372 -25.29 -17.51 -18.62
C LYS A 372 -26.11 -18.78 -18.75
N ASP A 373 -26.84 -18.90 -19.88
CA ASP A 373 -27.65 -20.05 -20.18
C ASP A 373 -26.80 -21.34 -20.22
N PRO A 374 -27.14 -22.38 -19.47
CA PRO A 374 -26.42 -23.67 -19.50
C PRO A 374 -26.33 -24.30 -20.89
N THR A 375 -27.27 -23.98 -21.82
CA THR A 375 -27.28 -24.51 -23.19
C THR A 375 -26.06 -24.10 -24.03
N ASP A 376 -25.38 -23.00 -23.64
CA ASP A 376 -24.14 -22.53 -24.28
C ASP A 376 -22.89 -23.31 -23.87
N PHE A 377 -23.01 -24.19 -22.89
CA PHE A 377 -21.90 -24.92 -22.30
C PHE A 377 -22.12 -26.43 -22.34
N TYR A 378 -21.05 -27.19 -22.13
CA TYR A 378 -21.08 -28.63 -22.00
C TYR A 378 -19.94 -29.11 -21.09
N LEU A 379 -20.00 -30.36 -20.66
CA LEU A 379 -18.99 -31.00 -19.83
C LEU A 379 -18.26 -32.09 -20.61
N THR A 380 -16.96 -32.23 -20.36
CA THR A 380 -16.16 -33.38 -20.84
C THR A 380 -15.43 -34.04 -19.67
N ASP A 381 -15.15 -35.34 -19.75
CA ASP A 381 -14.39 -36.05 -18.73
C ASP A 381 -12.88 -35.77 -18.90
N LEU A 382 -12.22 -35.27 -17.84
CA LEU A 382 -10.79 -34.95 -17.87
C LEU A 382 -9.91 -36.21 -18.10
N TYR A 383 -10.38 -37.36 -17.72
CA TYR A 383 -9.60 -38.62 -17.77
C TYR A 383 -9.99 -39.52 -18.96
N ALA A 384 -10.94 -39.11 -19.79
CA ALA A 384 -11.24 -39.78 -21.03
C ALA A 384 -10.11 -39.58 -22.07
N SER A 385 -10.01 -40.46 -23.04
CA SER A 385 -9.04 -40.39 -24.14
C SER A 385 -9.43 -39.32 -25.19
N ASP A 386 -10.68 -38.96 -25.25
CA ASP A 386 -11.29 -38.02 -26.20
C ASP A 386 -12.09 -36.94 -25.45
N GLU A 387 -12.14 -35.73 -26.01
CA GLU A 387 -12.90 -34.61 -25.44
C GLU A 387 -14.38 -34.66 -25.90
N THR A 388 -15.05 -35.80 -25.77
CA THR A 388 -16.46 -35.92 -26.12
C THR A 388 -17.38 -35.27 -25.06
N GLU A 389 -18.47 -34.67 -25.50
CA GLU A 389 -19.51 -34.09 -24.60
C GLU A 389 -20.14 -35.22 -23.76
N LEU A 390 -20.28 -35.00 -22.47
CA LEU A 390 -21.00 -35.91 -21.57
C LEU A 390 -22.52 -35.81 -21.83
N CYS A 391 -23.04 -36.75 -22.58
CA CYS A 391 -24.49 -36.83 -22.93
C CYS A 391 -25.27 -37.83 -22.06
N ASP A 392 -24.62 -38.40 -21.06
CA ASP A 392 -25.18 -39.43 -20.19
C ASP A 392 -26.26 -38.86 -19.25
N PRO A 393 -27.41 -39.52 -19.06
CA PRO A 393 -28.40 -39.03 -18.09
C PRO A 393 -27.90 -39.05 -16.64
N THR A 394 -26.87 -39.85 -16.31
CA THR A 394 -26.21 -39.92 -15.01
C THR A 394 -24.70 -39.88 -15.16
N PRO A 395 -24.11 -38.74 -15.58
CA PRO A 395 -22.72 -38.66 -16.01
C PRO A 395 -21.73 -39.04 -14.90
N ILE A 396 -22.07 -38.78 -13.64
CA ILE A 396 -21.18 -38.98 -12.49
C ILE A 396 -20.80 -40.43 -12.31
N LEU A 397 -21.72 -41.37 -12.59
CA LEU A 397 -21.51 -42.78 -12.46
C LEU A 397 -20.50 -43.33 -13.49
N ASN A 398 -20.44 -42.69 -14.66
CA ASN A 398 -19.68 -43.16 -15.82
C ASN A 398 -18.36 -42.39 -16.04
N LEU A 399 -18.01 -41.42 -15.14
CA LEU A 399 -16.73 -40.72 -15.20
C LEU A 399 -15.54 -41.71 -15.02
N ASN A 400 -14.50 -41.48 -15.81
CA ASN A 400 -13.25 -42.23 -15.67
C ASN A 400 -12.58 -41.92 -14.34
N ARG A 401 -12.12 -42.96 -13.65
CA ARG A 401 -11.53 -42.83 -12.31
C ARG A 401 -10.06 -43.21 -12.37
N LYS A 402 -9.18 -42.32 -11.89
CA LYS A 402 -7.76 -42.66 -11.70
C LYS A 402 -7.52 -42.91 -10.21
N GLU A 403 -6.77 -43.98 -9.91
CA GLU A 403 -6.44 -44.37 -8.55
C GLU A 403 -5.78 -43.20 -7.77
N GLY A 404 -6.28 -42.92 -6.56
CA GLY A 404 -5.81 -41.81 -5.71
C GLY A 404 -6.23 -40.41 -6.17
N LYS A 405 -7.05 -40.26 -7.23
CA LYS A 405 -7.52 -38.96 -7.73
C LYS A 405 -9.05 -38.91 -7.71
N ARG A 406 -9.56 -37.69 -7.40
CA ARG A 406 -11.01 -37.42 -7.49
C ARG A 406 -11.42 -37.35 -8.96
N PRO A 407 -12.65 -37.78 -9.32
CA PRO A 407 -13.20 -37.56 -10.64
C PRO A 407 -13.12 -36.06 -11.01
N ALA A 408 -12.88 -35.79 -12.27
CA ALA A 408 -12.70 -34.41 -12.73
C ALA A 408 -13.29 -34.22 -14.11
N VAL A 409 -13.92 -33.07 -14.30
CA VAL A 409 -14.54 -32.68 -15.57
C VAL A 409 -14.02 -31.33 -16.04
N PHE A 410 -14.02 -31.12 -17.35
CA PHE A 410 -13.88 -29.79 -17.95
C PHE A 410 -15.25 -29.17 -18.20
N LEU A 411 -15.37 -27.91 -17.88
CA LEU A 411 -16.44 -27.05 -18.36
C LEU A 411 -15.98 -26.45 -19.69
N ARG A 412 -16.77 -26.59 -20.76
CA ARG A 412 -16.43 -26.12 -22.09
C ARG A 412 -17.54 -25.21 -22.64
N PHE A 413 -17.14 -24.23 -23.48
CA PHE A 413 -18.06 -23.38 -24.23
C PHE A 413 -18.34 -23.98 -25.59
N LYS A 414 -19.62 -23.99 -26.02
CA LYS A 414 -20.01 -24.51 -27.34
C LYS A 414 -19.49 -23.58 -28.43
N ASN A 415 -18.85 -24.14 -29.42
CA ASN A 415 -18.37 -23.38 -30.57
C ASN A 415 -19.56 -22.89 -31.41
N LYS A 416 -19.68 -21.60 -31.56
CA LYS A 416 -20.70 -20.93 -32.39
C LYS A 416 -19.99 -20.06 -33.43
N ASP A 417 -20.59 -19.91 -34.61
CA ASP A 417 -20.02 -19.10 -35.72
C ASP A 417 -20.27 -17.58 -35.51
N SER A 418 -21.13 -17.24 -34.57
CA SER A 418 -21.49 -15.84 -34.26
C SER A 418 -21.87 -15.67 -32.78
N GLY A 419 -21.79 -14.45 -32.31
CA GLY A 419 -22.21 -14.09 -30.96
C GLY A 419 -22.28 -12.59 -30.76
N GLU A 420 -22.25 -12.18 -29.53
CA GLU A 420 -22.29 -10.78 -29.11
C GLU A 420 -21.10 -10.46 -28.21
N VAL A 421 -20.49 -9.28 -28.41
CA VAL A 421 -19.46 -8.76 -27.55
C VAL A 421 -19.90 -7.44 -26.91
N ARG A 422 -19.44 -7.18 -25.68
CA ARG A 422 -19.69 -5.92 -24.99
C ARG A 422 -18.54 -4.97 -25.23
N VAL A 423 -18.84 -3.80 -25.80
CA VAL A 423 -17.86 -2.72 -25.96
C VAL A 423 -18.17 -1.63 -24.95
N TYR A 424 -17.17 -1.30 -24.15
CA TYR A 424 -17.25 -0.28 -23.11
C TYR A 424 -16.62 1.02 -23.61
N PRO A 425 -17.21 2.19 -23.29
CA PRO A 425 -16.68 3.47 -23.72
C PRO A 425 -15.41 3.90 -22.97
N GLY A 426 -14.96 3.12 -21.97
CA GLY A 426 -13.77 3.44 -21.21
C GLY A 426 -13.81 4.82 -20.56
N LYS A 427 -12.83 5.68 -20.89
CA LYS A 427 -12.76 7.08 -20.43
C LYS A 427 -13.55 8.07 -21.31
N LEU A 428 -14.20 7.62 -22.36
CA LEU A 428 -15.06 8.47 -23.18
C LEU A 428 -16.25 8.95 -22.34
N GLN A 429 -16.64 10.21 -22.52
CA GLN A 429 -17.72 10.84 -21.75
C GLN A 429 -19.10 10.47 -22.30
N ILE A 430 -19.46 9.20 -22.20
CA ILE A 430 -20.69 8.61 -22.68
C ILE A 430 -21.51 8.14 -21.47
N SER A 431 -22.84 8.37 -21.51
CA SER A 431 -23.74 8.01 -20.41
C SER A 431 -23.88 6.51 -20.23
N GLU A 432 -23.90 5.78 -21.35
CA GLU A 432 -24.08 4.35 -21.41
C GLU A 432 -22.85 3.63 -20.83
N SER A 433 -23.10 2.55 -20.08
CA SER A 433 -22.04 1.75 -19.48
C SER A 433 -21.31 0.88 -20.50
N PHE A 434 -22.03 0.37 -21.51
CA PHE A 434 -21.51 -0.43 -22.62
C PHE A 434 -22.55 -0.51 -23.74
N CYS A 435 -22.12 -0.86 -24.93
CA CYS A 435 -23.01 -1.30 -26.02
C CYS A 435 -22.75 -2.78 -26.36
N ILE A 436 -23.73 -3.44 -26.95
CA ILE A 436 -23.61 -4.82 -27.42
C ILE A 436 -23.40 -4.77 -28.93
N VAL A 437 -22.31 -5.37 -29.41
CA VAL A 437 -21.96 -5.45 -30.83
C VAL A 437 -22.08 -6.91 -31.27
N PRO A 438 -22.93 -7.22 -32.27
CA PRO A 438 -22.99 -8.55 -32.87
C PRO A 438 -21.70 -8.81 -33.65
N VAL A 439 -21.16 -10.00 -33.52
CA VAL A 439 -19.90 -10.39 -34.16
C VAL A 439 -20.03 -11.79 -34.78
N THR A 440 -19.36 -11.98 -35.89
CA THR A 440 -19.19 -13.26 -36.56
C THR A 440 -17.71 -13.59 -36.72
N GLU A 441 -17.39 -14.76 -37.28
CA GLU A 441 -16.01 -15.12 -37.63
C GLU A 441 -15.36 -14.18 -38.66
N ALA A 442 -16.19 -13.43 -39.44
CA ALA A 442 -15.70 -12.47 -40.43
C ALA A 442 -15.55 -11.05 -39.86
N THR A 443 -16.19 -10.73 -38.74
CA THR A 443 -16.23 -9.37 -38.17
C THR A 443 -14.84 -8.99 -37.62
N THR A 444 -14.31 -7.87 -38.10
CA THR A 444 -13.02 -7.33 -37.67
C THR A 444 -13.15 -6.36 -36.50
N VAL A 445 -12.04 -5.98 -35.87
CA VAL A 445 -11.99 -4.92 -34.86
C VAL A 445 -12.44 -3.59 -35.46
N ALA A 446 -12.07 -3.29 -36.71
CA ALA A 446 -12.52 -2.08 -37.42
C ALA A 446 -14.06 -2.02 -37.55
N ASP A 447 -14.69 -3.12 -37.96
CA ASP A 447 -16.15 -3.23 -38.04
C ASP A 447 -16.80 -3.03 -36.67
N SER A 448 -16.22 -3.62 -35.63
CA SER A 448 -16.72 -3.51 -34.25
C SER A 448 -16.61 -2.09 -33.69
N ILE A 449 -15.55 -1.33 -34.05
CA ILE A 449 -15.38 0.07 -33.67
C ILE A 449 -16.46 0.91 -34.34
N ASN A 450 -16.70 0.74 -35.66
CA ASN A 450 -17.71 1.49 -36.38
C ASN A 450 -19.10 1.26 -35.79
N GLU A 451 -19.49 0.01 -35.54
CA GLU A 451 -20.76 -0.36 -34.92
C GLU A 451 -20.89 0.22 -33.50
N ALA A 452 -19.83 0.20 -32.72
CA ALA A 452 -19.84 0.78 -31.38
C ALA A 452 -19.96 2.30 -31.39
N LEU A 453 -19.28 3.01 -32.32
CA LEU A 453 -19.40 4.45 -32.49
C LEU A 453 -20.84 4.85 -32.86
N GLU A 454 -21.48 4.11 -33.76
CA GLU A 454 -22.87 4.33 -34.12
C GLU A 454 -23.79 4.16 -32.91
N LYS A 455 -23.67 3.07 -32.17
CA LYS A 455 -24.49 2.78 -30.97
C LYS A 455 -24.28 3.76 -29.83
N PHE A 456 -23.13 4.35 -29.75
CA PHE A 456 -22.81 5.42 -28.76
C PHE A 456 -23.22 6.83 -29.25
N GLY A 457 -23.78 6.94 -30.47
CA GLY A 457 -24.20 8.22 -31.04
C GLY A 457 -23.05 9.11 -31.50
N LEU A 458 -21.86 8.54 -31.72
CA LEU A 458 -20.64 9.22 -32.15
C LEU A 458 -20.49 9.20 -33.69
N GLN A 459 -21.57 9.39 -34.45
CA GLN A 459 -21.57 9.23 -35.91
C GLN A 459 -20.74 10.26 -36.68
N ASN A 460 -20.37 11.38 -36.08
CA ASN A 460 -19.60 12.46 -36.72
C ASN A 460 -18.06 12.31 -36.52
N PHE A 461 -17.62 11.22 -35.93
CA PHE A 461 -16.21 10.99 -35.64
C PHE A 461 -15.60 9.97 -36.61
N ASN A 462 -14.32 10.19 -36.96
CA ASN A 462 -13.59 9.26 -37.81
C ASN A 462 -13.18 8.04 -36.96
N CYS A 463 -13.44 6.83 -37.43
CA CYS A 463 -13.01 5.60 -36.74
C CYS A 463 -11.49 5.54 -36.57
N ASP A 464 -10.71 6.19 -37.45
CA ASP A 464 -9.26 6.29 -37.37
C ASP A 464 -8.75 7.00 -36.11
N ASP A 465 -9.56 7.81 -35.45
CA ASP A 465 -9.22 8.49 -34.20
C ASP A 465 -9.33 7.57 -32.97
N TYR A 466 -9.90 6.38 -33.14
CA TYR A 466 -10.15 5.44 -32.06
C TYR A 466 -9.32 4.17 -32.20
N ARG A 467 -9.15 3.48 -31.09
CA ARG A 467 -8.59 2.14 -31.00
C ARG A 467 -9.46 1.29 -30.10
N CYS A 468 -9.42 -0.02 -30.30
CA CYS A 468 -10.04 -1.00 -29.43
C CYS A 468 -8.99 -1.72 -28.61
N SER A 469 -9.23 -1.85 -27.31
CA SER A 469 -8.39 -2.62 -26.40
C SER A 469 -9.17 -3.78 -25.82
N GLU A 470 -8.52 -4.93 -25.72
CA GLU A 470 -8.95 -6.05 -24.89
C GLU A 470 -8.54 -5.80 -23.45
N ILE A 471 -9.52 -5.84 -22.53
CA ILE A 471 -9.28 -5.72 -21.08
C ILE A 471 -9.68 -7.04 -20.43
N LEU A 472 -8.72 -7.66 -19.75
CA LEU A 472 -8.96 -8.88 -18.99
C LEU A 472 -8.89 -8.61 -17.49
N LEU A 473 -9.96 -8.99 -16.76
CA LEU A 473 -10.13 -8.77 -15.32
C LEU A 473 -9.79 -10.02 -14.49
N ASP A 474 -8.67 -10.68 -14.79
CA ASP A 474 -8.21 -11.87 -14.08
C ASP A 474 -7.04 -11.53 -13.16
N ARG A 475 -7.24 -11.66 -11.82
CA ARG A 475 -6.25 -11.33 -10.76
C ARG A 475 -5.63 -9.93 -10.84
N GLY A 476 -6.19 -9.07 -11.64
CA GLY A 476 -5.74 -7.72 -11.91
C GLY A 476 -6.52 -7.14 -13.08
N VAL A 477 -5.96 -6.13 -13.70
CA VAL A 477 -6.47 -5.54 -14.94
C VAL A 477 -5.33 -5.55 -15.94
N THR A 478 -5.49 -6.30 -17.03
CA THR A 478 -4.52 -6.31 -18.14
C THR A 478 -5.17 -5.72 -19.37
N GLU A 479 -4.42 -4.94 -20.14
CA GLU A 479 -4.88 -4.29 -21.35
C GLU A 479 -3.98 -4.67 -22.52
N ARG A 480 -4.59 -5.02 -23.65
CA ARG A 480 -3.91 -5.23 -24.93
C ARG A 480 -4.62 -4.45 -26.03
N VAL A 481 -3.89 -3.59 -26.73
CA VAL A 481 -4.42 -2.90 -27.91
C VAL A 481 -4.54 -3.88 -29.05
N LEU A 482 -5.68 -3.92 -29.70
CA LEU A 482 -5.99 -4.80 -30.82
C LEU A 482 -5.63 -4.15 -32.15
N SER A 483 -5.15 -4.97 -33.10
CA SER A 483 -4.99 -4.55 -34.50
C SER A 483 -6.35 -4.50 -35.21
N TRP A 484 -6.47 -3.69 -36.26
CA TRP A 484 -7.73 -3.45 -36.98
C TRP A 484 -8.30 -4.68 -37.65
N ASP A 485 -7.41 -5.59 -38.08
CA ASP A 485 -7.69 -6.85 -38.77
C ASP A 485 -7.95 -8.03 -37.83
N GLU A 486 -7.66 -7.87 -36.53
CA GLU A 486 -7.99 -8.90 -35.54
C GLU A 486 -9.53 -9.11 -35.46
N ARG A 487 -9.92 -10.31 -35.06
CA ARG A 487 -11.33 -10.72 -35.01
C ARG A 487 -11.77 -10.92 -33.56
N PRO A 488 -12.65 -10.06 -33.03
CA PRO A 488 -13.10 -10.15 -31.64
C PRO A 488 -13.70 -11.51 -31.29
N TRP A 489 -14.40 -12.14 -32.24
CA TRP A 489 -15.00 -13.46 -32.00
C TRP A 489 -13.98 -14.58 -31.85
N ASP A 490 -12.86 -14.52 -32.55
CA ASP A 490 -11.77 -15.48 -32.39
C ASP A 490 -11.09 -15.35 -31.03
N ILE A 491 -10.94 -14.12 -30.51
CA ILE A 491 -10.44 -13.85 -29.16
C ILE A 491 -11.36 -14.49 -28.14
N VAL A 492 -12.66 -14.28 -28.24
CA VAL A 492 -13.66 -14.88 -27.36
C VAL A 492 -13.61 -16.41 -27.38
N LYS A 493 -13.55 -17.01 -28.58
CA LYS A 493 -13.46 -18.47 -28.74
C LYS A 493 -12.18 -19.04 -28.13
N GLN A 494 -11.05 -18.35 -28.33
CA GLN A 494 -9.78 -18.79 -27.74
C GLN A 494 -9.80 -18.72 -26.21
N LEU A 495 -10.30 -17.62 -25.65
CA LEU A 495 -10.48 -17.50 -24.20
C LEU A 495 -11.42 -18.55 -23.65
N GLY A 496 -12.49 -18.88 -24.38
CA GLY A 496 -13.44 -19.95 -24.01
C GLY A 496 -12.79 -21.34 -23.93
N LYS A 497 -11.76 -21.60 -24.72
CA LYS A 497 -10.94 -22.83 -24.61
C LYS A 497 -9.98 -22.79 -23.43
N ASP A 498 -9.44 -21.61 -23.15
CA ASP A 498 -8.41 -21.43 -22.12
C ASP A 498 -9.00 -21.30 -20.72
N SER A 499 -10.01 -20.47 -20.53
CA SER A 499 -10.78 -20.30 -19.30
C SER A 499 -12.10 -19.61 -19.60
N ILE A 500 -13.19 -20.27 -19.33
CA ILE A 500 -14.53 -19.71 -19.48
C ILE A 500 -14.71 -18.47 -18.59
N ARG A 501 -14.16 -18.51 -17.38
CA ARG A 501 -14.23 -17.35 -16.48
C ARG A 501 -13.46 -16.16 -17.04
N GLN A 502 -12.30 -16.33 -17.62
CA GLN A 502 -11.58 -15.24 -18.29
C GLN A 502 -12.37 -14.68 -19.46
N MET A 503 -13.00 -15.54 -20.27
CA MET A 503 -13.91 -15.14 -21.34
C MET A 503 -15.06 -14.26 -20.82
N GLU A 504 -15.65 -14.61 -19.66
CA GLU A 504 -16.73 -13.83 -19.04
C GLU A 504 -16.26 -12.50 -18.45
N LEU A 505 -15.01 -12.41 -18.02
CA LEU A 505 -14.40 -11.22 -17.44
C LEU A 505 -13.72 -10.32 -18.47
N MET A 506 -13.60 -10.78 -19.71
CA MET A 506 -12.98 -10.02 -20.79
C MET A 506 -13.94 -8.92 -21.26
N ARG A 507 -13.38 -7.78 -21.62
CA ARG A 507 -14.07 -6.60 -22.14
C ARG A 507 -13.33 -6.01 -23.33
N PHE A 508 -14.08 -5.44 -24.26
CA PHE A 508 -13.54 -4.58 -25.30
C PHE A 508 -13.76 -3.11 -24.90
N TYR A 509 -12.70 -2.30 -24.98
CA TYR A 509 -12.77 -0.87 -24.68
C TYR A 509 -12.52 -0.06 -25.94
N LEU A 510 -13.42 0.90 -26.19
CA LEU A 510 -13.23 1.94 -27.17
C LEU A 510 -12.48 3.11 -26.53
N GLN A 511 -11.36 3.51 -27.13
CA GLN A 511 -10.49 4.55 -26.62
C GLN A 511 -10.04 5.48 -27.75
N LEU A 512 -9.75 6.74 -27.43
CA LEU A 512 -9.06 7.63 -28.37
C LEU A 512 -7.62 7.17 -28.60
N LYS A 513 -7.11 7.27 -29.83
CA LYS A 513 -5.69 7.03 -30.15
C LYS A 513 -4.79 8.07 -29.48
N GLN A 514 -5.23 9.34 -29.51
CA GLN A 514 -4.55 10.40 -28.77
C GLN A 514 -5.02 10.37 -27.31
N ASP A 515 -4.06 10.30 -26.38
CA ASP A 515 -4.38 10.37 -24.97
C ASP A 515 -4.82 11.81 -24.64
N PRO A 516 -6.08 12.02 -24.17
CA PRO A 516 -6.54 13.35 -23.82
C PRO A 516 -5.80 13.96 -22.62
N HIS A 517 -5.07 13.14 -21.85
CA HIS A 517 -4.28 13.58 -20.69
C HIS A 517 -2.95 14.24 -21.05
N GLY A 518 -2.67 14.39 -22.32
CA GLY A 518 -1.42 14.95 -22.83
C GLY A 518 -0.29 13.93 -22.91
N PRO A 519 0.80 14.31 -23.59
CA PRO A 519 1.85 13.39 -23.96
C PRO A 519 2.83 13.06 -22.83
N ASN A 520 2.92 13.89 -21.79
CA ASN A 520 4.04 13.85 -20.85
C ASN A 520 3.87 12.85 -19.72
N LEU A 521 4.52 11.70 -19.82
CA LEU A 521 4.67 10.72 -18.75
C LEU A 521 6.05 10.83 -18.13
N ALA A 522 6.09 10.98 -16.79
CA ALA A 522 7.32 11.08 -16.04
C ALA A 522 7.66 9.74 -15.36
N LEU A 523 8.88 9.26 -15.57
CA LEU A 523 9.47 8.14 -14.83
C LEU A 523 10.54 8.68 -13.89
N PHE A 524 10.42 8.37 -12.61
CA PHE A 524 11.50 8.55 -11.64
C PHE A 524 12.46 7.37 -11.73
N VAL A 525 13.76 7.65 -11.85
CA VAL A 525 14.83 6.66 -11.88
C VAL A 525 15.79 6.96 -10.74
N GLY A 526 15.98 6.02 -9.85
CA GLY A 526 16.89 6.11 -8.69
C GLY A 526 17.86 4.92 -8.65
N ASN A 527 18.72 4.90 -7.64
CA ASN A 527 19.85 3.97 -7.49
C ASN A 527 20.89 4.11 -8.62
N LEU A 528 20.98 5.29 -9.21
CA LEU A 528 22.06 5.67 -10.11
C LEU A 528 23.29 6.12 -9.29
N PRO A 529 24.50 6.08 -9.87
CA PRO A 529 25.67 6.64 -9.21
C PRO A 529 25.48 8.15 -8.99
N PRO A 530 25.81 8.70 -7.81
CA PRO A 530 25.66 10.11 -7.54
C PRO A 530 26.71 10.96 -8.26
N ASN A 531 26.41 12.25 -8.43
CA ASN A 531 27.32 13.28 -8.91
C ASN A 531 27.95 13.02 -10.29
N LEU A 532 27.26 12.31 -11.16
CA LEU A 532 27.65 12.20 -12.59
C LEU A 532 27.14 13.42 -13.37
N SER A 533 27.82 13.73 -14.52
CA SER A 533 27.32 14.74 -15.44
C SER A 533 25.99 14.28 -16.09
N GLU A 534 25.13 15.23 -16.45
CA GLU A 534 23.88 14.97 -17.18
C GLU A 534 24.10 14.06 -18.41
N ARG A 535 25.15 14.35 -19.18
CA ARG A 535 25.52 13.55 -20.35
C ARG A 535 25.91 12.12 -20.01
N SER A 536 26.51 11.89 -18.83
CA SER A 536 26.84 10.54 -18.37
C SER A 536 25.60 9.77 -18.00
N TYR A 537 24.63 10.40 -17.32
CA TYR A 537 23.33 9.80 -17.03
C TYR A 537 22.55 9.48 -18.31
N GLU A 538 22.52 10.41 -19.29
CA GLU A 538 21.86 10.21 -20.57
C GLU A 538 22.43 8.99 -21.33
N ASN A 539 23.75 8.88 -21.39
CA ASN A 539 24.42 7.76 -22.06
C ASN A 539 24.10 6.43 -21.35
N MET A 540 24.19 6.39 -20.03
CA MET A 540 23.89 5.21 -19.23
C MET A 540 22.45 4.74 -19.42
N LEU A 541 21.47 5.65 -19.32
CA LEU A 541 20.07 5.30 -19.51
C LEU A 541 19.77 4.89 -20.96
N THR A 542 20.43 5.50 -21.95
CA THR A 542 20.28 5.13 -23.35
C THR A 542 20.82 3.72 -23.61
N GLU A 543 21.89 3.32 -22.92
CA GLU A 543 22.42 1.95 -22.99
C GLU A 543 21.42 0.92 -22.44
N PHE A 544 20.80 1.19 -21.29
CA PHE A 544 19.80 0.31 -20.70
C PHE A 544 18.50 0.21 -21.51
N LEU A 545 18.07 1.30 -22.14
CA LEU A 545 16.79 1.40 -22.83
C LEU A 545 16.88 0.98 -24.31
N GLY A 546 18.06 1.06 -24.90
CA GLY A 546 18.21 0.95 -26.35
C GLY A 546 17.61 2.16 -27.09
N LYS A 547 17.81 2.23 -28.41
CA LYS A 547 17.34 3.34 -29.25
C LYS A 547 15.81 3.43 -29.34
N GLU A 548 15.12 2.31 -29.24
CA GLU A 548 13.66 2.21 -29.42
C GLU A 548 12.86 2.80 -28.27
N ASN A 549 13.37 2.68 -27.05
CA ASN A 549 12.68 3.13 -25.82
C ASN A 549 13.30 4.39 -25.21
N ARG A 550 14.05 5.17 -26.02
CA ARG A 550 14.67 6.42 -25.54
C ARG A 550 13.60 7.41 -25.11
N PHE A 551 13.86 8.13 -24.02
CA PHE A 551 13.04 9.20 -23.50
C PHE A 551 13.03 10.44 -24.43
N SER A 552 11.99 11.26 -24.31
CA SER A 552 11.82 12.47 -25.11
C SER A 552 12.64 13.64 -24.53
N SER A 553 12.68 13.75 -23.22
CA SER A 553 13.45 14.79 -22.50
C SER A 553 13.87 14.34 -21.11
N ILE A 554 14.83 15.05 -20.53
CA ILE A 554 15.28 14.88 -19.16
C ILE A 554 14.58 15.94 -18.30
N GLY A 555 14.01 15.50 -17.18
CA GLY A 555 13.48 16.37 -16.14
C GLY A 555 14.55 16.74 -15.10
N PRO A 556 14.14 17.03 -13.85
CA PRO A 556 15.09 17.33 -12.79
C PRO A 556 16.07 16.16 -12.52
N ILE A 557 17.34 16.53 -12.32
CA ILE A 557 18.40 15.60 -11.90
C ILE A 557 18.78 15.95 -10.46
N TYR A 558 18.70 14.96 -9.59
CA TYR A 558 19.08 15.08 -8.18
C TYR A 558 20.46 14.42 -7.99
N TYR A 559 21.49 15.19 -8.29
CA TYR A 559 22.88 14.71 -8.40
C TYR A 559 23.38 14.01 -7.13
N GLU A 560 23.15 14.62 -5.97
CA GLU A 560 23.59 14.06 -4.69
C GLU A 560 22.93 12.72 -4.34
N TYR A 561 21.72 12.49 -4.86
CA TYR A 561 20.93 11.30 -4.56
C TYR A 561 21.03 10.21 -5.65
N GLY A 562 21.77 10.46 -6.72
CA GLY A 562 21.83 9.54 -7.85
C GLY A 562 20.43 9.20 -8.38
N SER A 563 19.60 10.23 -8.58
CA SER A 563 18.23 10.08 -9.03
C SER A 563 17.84 11.14 -10.03
N MET A 564 16.91 10.82 -10.92
CA MET A 564 16.44 11.77 -11.94
C MET A 564 15.05 11.43 -12.42
N VAL A 565 14.45 12.37 -13.13
CA VAL A 565 13.17 12.17 -13.83
C VAL A 565 13.41 12.20 -15.32
N ILE A 566 12.83 11.24 -16.04
CA ILE A 566 12.83 11.19 -17.52
C ILE A 566 11.39 11.29 -18.02
N ILE A 567 11.20 11.99 -19.13
CA ILE A 567 9.89 12.34 -19.65
C ILE A 567 9.68 11.67 -21.02
N TYR A 568 8.50 11.11 -21.21
CA TYR A 568 8.06 10.46 -22.43
C TYR A 568 6.82 11.13 -23.00
N GLU A 569 6.80 11.33 -24.30
CA GLU A 569 5.61 11.76 -25.04
C GLU A 569 4.74 10.58 -25.49
N ASP A 570 5.32 9.38 -25.60
CA ASP A 570 4.60 8.16 -25.97
C ASP A 570 4.42 7.28 -24.73
N SER A 571 3.16 7.05 -24.35
CA SER A 571 2.80 6.22 -23.19
C SER A 571 3.25 4.77 -23.32
N ASN A 572 3.25 4.21 -24.54
CA ASN A 572 3.71 2.84 -24.79
C ASN A 572 5.22 2.70 -24.58
N LYS A 573 5.99 3.70 -25.05
CA LYS A 573 7.43 3.76 -24.81
C LYS A 573 7.74 3.89 -23.33
N ALA A 574 7.01 4.76 -22.61
CA ALA A 574 7.17 4.94 -21.17
C ALA A 574 6.97 3.64 -20.40
N VAL A 575 5.93 2.86 -20.72
CA VAL A 575 5.65 1.58 -20.04
C VAL A 575 6.72 0.54 -20.36
N ARG A 576 7.17 0.43 -21.62
CA ARG A 576 8.28 -0.47 -21.98
C ARG A 576 9.57 -0.07 -21.27
N ALA A 577 9.87 1.23 -21.21
CA ALA A 577 11.02 1.76 -20.49
C ALA A 577 10.96 1.47 -18.98
N LEU A 578 9.78 1.63 -18.36
CA LEU A 578 9.54 1.31 -16.95
C LEU A 578 9.97 -0.13 -16.64
N TYR A 579 9.54 -1.08 -17.45
CA TYR A 579 9.87 -2.50 -17.23
C TYR A 579 11.34 -2.81 -17.57
N ALA A 580 11.86 -2.28 -18.66
CA ALA A 580 13.26 -2.48 -19.05
C ALA A 580 14.23 -1.95 -18.00
N LEU A 581 14.02 -0.74 -17.48
CA LEU A 581 14.85 -0.15 -16.43
C LEU A 581 14.73 -0.88 -15.08
N ARG A 582 13.56 -1.42 -14.74
CA ARG A 582 13.39 -2.22 -13.52
C ARG A 582 14.19 -3.52 -13.53
N GLU A 583 14.37 -4.11 -14.68
CA GLU A 583 15.21 -5.30 -14.86
C GLU A 583 16.70 -4.96 -14.92
N SER A 584 17.05 -3.70 -15.19
CA SER A 584 18.43 -3.23 -15.30
C SER A 584 19.09 -3.10 -13.93
N LYS A 585 20.40 -3.33 -13.89
CA LYS A 585 21.25 -3.24 -12.69
C LYS A 585 22.44 -2.35 -12.95
N TYR A 586 22.81 -1.62 -11.91
CA TYR A 586 24.09 -0.94 -11.82
C TYR A 586 24.83 -1.45 -10.57
N GLU A 587 26.06 -1.96 -10.71
CA GLU A 587 26.88 -2.53 -9.61
C GLU A 587 26.08 -3.49 -8.71
N ASP A 588 25.42 -4.49 -9.31
CA ASP A 588 24.57 -5.49 -8.62
C ASP A 588 23.29 -4.95 -7.95
N LYS A 589 23.02 -3.64 -7.97
CA LYS A 589 21.78 -3.03 -7.50
C LYS A 589 20.80 -2.81 -8.66
N HIS A 590 19.57 -3.26 -8.48
CA HIS A 590 18.51 -2.92 -9.43
C HIS A 590 18.21 -1.43 -9.39
N LEU A 591 17.93 -0.86 -10.56
CA LEU A 591 17.44 0.51 -10.64
C LEU A 591 16.05 0.60 -9.99
N LEU A 592 15.81 1.68 -9.29
CA LEU A 592 14.51 2.02 -8.74
C LEU A 592 13.75 2.83 -9.79
N VAL A 593 12.64 2.31 -10.29
CA VAL A 593 11.88 3.00 -11.33
C VAL A 593 10.40 3.05 -10.98
N MET A 594 9.83 4.24 -11.03
CA MET A 594 8.42 4.50 -10.75
C MET A 594 7.81 5.40 -11.82
N LEU A 595 6.59 5.09 -12.23
CA LEU A 595 5.76 6.00 -13.01
C LEU A 595 5.16 7.05 -12.06
N LEU A 596 5.40 8.33 -12.33
CA LEU A 596 4.89 9.41 -11.49
C LEU A 596 3.52 9.91 -12.02
N PRO A 597 2.49 9.99 -11.15
CA PRO A 597 1.22 10.61 -11.53
C PRO A 597 1.38 12.12 -11.71
N SER A 598 0.54 12.71 -12.54
CA SER A 598 0.44 14.16 -12.69
C SER A 598 -0.75 14.68 -11.88
N ILE A 599 -0.56 15.81 -11.20
CA ILE A 599 -1.64 16.52 -10.50
C ILE A 599 -1.96 17.78 -11.27
N GLU A 600 -3.25 18.01 -11.54
CA GLU A 600 -3.77 19.24 -12.15
C GLU A 600 -4.19 20.22 -11.04
N PRO A 601 -3.44 21.31 -10.82
CA PRO A 601 -3.71 22.22 -9.72
C PRO A 601 -5.06 22.93 -9.80
N SER A 602 -5.54 23.20 -11.02
CA SER A 602 -6.85 23.84 -11.27
C SER A 602 -8.04 23.00 -10.77
N MET A 603 -7.82 21.70 -10.60
CA MET A 603 -8.81 20.74 -10.15
C MET A 603 -8.78 20.49 -8.63
N VAL A 604 -7.89 21.15 -7.90
CA VAL A 604 -7.87 21.15 -6.43
C VAL A 604 -8.81 22.25 -5.95
N PRO A 605 -9.85 21.92 -5.13
CA PRO A 605 -10.80 22.92 -4.66
C PRO A 605 -10.15 24.02 -3.84
N ALA A 606 -10.68 25.23 -3.93
CA ALA A 606 -10.19 26.37 -3.14
C ALA A 606 -10.29 26.09 -1.64
N GLY A 607 -9.25 26.39 -0.89
CA GLY A 607 -9.16 26.15 0.56
C GLY A 607 -8.76 24.73 0.95
N VAL A 608 -8.58 23.82 0.00
CA VAL A 608 -8.01 22.51 0.25
C VAL A 608 -6.48 22.59 0.16
N GLN A 609 -5.80 22.10 1.20
CA GLN A 609 -4.34 21.96 1.28
C GLN A 609 -3.99 20.48 1.29
N PRO A 610 -3.83 19.82 0.13
CA PRO A 610 -3.58 18.37 0.09
C PRO A 610 -2.38 17.97 0.94
N LEU A 611 -2.49 16.87 1.69
CA LEU A 611 -1.44 16.39 2.58
C LEU A 611 -0.52 15.43 1.85
N LEU A 612 0.76 15.73 1.77
CA LEU A 612 1.79 14.80 1.30
C LEU A 612 2.36 14.04 2.51
N VAL A 613 2.27 12.72 2.50
CA VAL A 613 2.68 11.86 3.61
C VAL A 613 3.91 11.06 3.25
N PHE A 614 4.97 11.23 4.02
CA PHE A 614 6.20 10.44 3.93
C PHE A 614 6.32 9.48 5.10
N VAL A 615 6.55 8.20 4.84
CA VAL A 615 6.66 7.18 5.87
C VAL A 615 7.99 6.44 5.77
N ASN A 616 8.79 6.51 6.82
CA ASN A 616 9.99 5.69 6.96
C ASN A 616 9.61 4.33 7.57
N VAL A 617 9.50 3.32 6.72
CA VAL A 617 9.09 1.97 7.13
C VAL A 617 10.11 1.25 8.01
N LYS A 618 11.38 1.68 7.98
CA LYS A 618 12.46 1.12 8.82
C LYS A 618 12.46 1.68 10.23
N SER A 619 11.80 2.84 10.45
CA SER A 619 11.73 3.48 11.76
C SER A 619 10.80 2.73 12.72
N GLY A 620 11.07 2.83 14.01
CA GLY A 620 10.16 2.40 15.08
C GLY A 620 9.85 0.90 15.15
N GLY A 621 10.74 0.05 14.63
CA GLY A 621 10.49 -1.41 14.63
C GLY A 621 9.47 -1.85 13.58
N CYS A 622 9.47 -1.22 12.41
CA CYS A 622 8.62 -1.51 11.26
C CYS A 622 7.12 -1.13 11.42
N GLN A 623 6.78 -0.23 12.35
CA GLN A 623 5.41 0.31 12.49
C GLN A 623 4.95 1.14 11.28
N GLY A 624 5.90 1.66 10.49
CA GLY A 624 5.62 2.44 9.28
C GLY A 624 4.78 1.69 8.24
N LEU A 625 4.96 0.38 8.08
CA LEU A 625 4.18 -0.43 7.13
C LEU A 625 2.67 -0.41 7.43
N GLN A 626 2.31 -0.47 8.71
CA GLN A 626 0.92 -0.39 9.13
C GLN A 626 0.34 1.01 8.90
N LEU A 627 1.12 2.06 9.14
CA LEU A 627 0.71 3.44 8.88
C LEU A 627 0.49 3.73 7.40
N ILE A 628 1.37 3.26 6.51
CA ILE A 628 1.19 3.40 5.06
C ILE A 628 -0.15 2.81 4.63
N SER A 629 -0.43 1.56 5.00
CA SER A 629 -1.70 0.90 4.66
C SER A 629 -2.90 1.67 5.22
N SER A 630 -2.81 2.16 6.46
CA SER A 630 -3.89 2.93 7.08
C SER A 630 -4.13 4.27 6.41
N PHE A 631 -3.08 5.01 6.09
CA PHE A 631 -3.20 6.32 5.44
C PHE A 631 -3.66 6.20 3.98
N ARG A 632 -3.21 5.18 3.23
CA ARG A 632 -3.70 4.93 1.86
C ARG A 632 -5.18 4.58 1.79
N LYS A 633 -5.72 4.00 2.85
CA LYS A 633 -7.17 3.76 2.97
C LYS A 633 -7.95 5.04 3.25
N LEU A 634 -7.40 5.94 4.07
CA LEU A 634 -8.05 7.17 4.51
C LEU A 634 -7.86 8.33 3.53
N LEU A 635 -6.73 8.42 2.84
CA LEU A 635 -6.39 9.46 1.87
C LEU A 635 -6.38 8.90 0.44
N ASN A 636 -6.16 9.77 -0.52
CA ASN A 636 -5.78 9.31 -1.85
C ASN A 636 -4.41 8.62 -1.75
N PRO A 637 -4.25 7.38 -2.26
CA PRO A 637 -2.99 6.64 -2.19
C PRO A 637 -1.78 7.40 -2.74
N TYR A 638 -1.98 8.29 -3.71
CA TYR A 638 -0.94 9.13 -4.29
C TYR A 638 -0.46 10.28 -3.38
N GLN A 639 -1.07 10.43 -2.22
CA GLN A 639 -0.58 11.30 -1.15
C GLN A 639 0.43 10.62 -0.23
N VAL A 640 0.61 9.27 -0.30
CA VAL A 640 1.35 8.49 0.71
C VAL A 640 2.51 7.75 0.08
N PHE A 641 3.73 8.18 0.38
CA PHE A 641 4.98 7.67 -0.15
C PHE A 641 5.80 6.94 0.90
N ASP A 642 6.34 5.79 0.51
CA ASP A 642 7.33 5.05 1.29
C ASP A 642 8.73 5.61 0.99
N LEU A 643 9.40 6.11 2.02
CA LEU A 643 10.75 6.67 1.89
C LEU A 643 11.82 5.63 1.49
N ASP A 644 11.52 4.35 1.60
CA ASP A 644 12.41 3.29 1.10
C ASP A 644 12.45 3.24 -0.45
N ASN A 645 11.50 3.91 -1.12
CA ASN A 645 11.35 3.95 -2.56
C ASN A 645 11.70 5.35 -3.11
N GLY A 646 12.98 5.67 -3.15
CA GLY A 646 13.48 6.91 -3.74
C GLY A 646 13.46 8.13 -2.82
N GLY A 647 13.23 7.93 -1.51
CA GLY A 647 13.20 9.00 -0.54
C GLY A 647 12.02 9.96 -0.71
N PRO A 648 12.18 11.23 -0.32
CA PRO A 648 11.15 12.26 -0.46
C PRO A 648 10.94 12.74 -1.91
N LEU A 649 11.94 12.62 -2.77
CA LEU A 649 11.98 13.26 -4.10
C LEU A 649 10.81 12.89 -5.02
N PRO A 650 10.36 11.62 -5.12
CA PRO A 650 9.20 11.28 -5.96
C PRO A 650 7.92 11.99 -5.54
N GLY A 651 7.65 12.06 -4.22
CA GLY A 651 6.48 12.73 -3.68
C GLY A 651 6.55 14.24 -3.89
N LEU A 652 7.71 14.85 -3.66
CA LEU A 652 7.93 16.28 -3.89
C LEU A 652 7.76 16.63 -5.36
N TYR A 653 8.25 15.80 -6.28
CA TYR A 653 8.04 16.00 -7.71
C TYR A 653 6.56 15.95 -8.10
N VAL A 654 5.81 14.98 -7.57
CA VAL A 654 4.37 14.84 -7.86
C VAL A 654 3.59 16.07 -7.39
N PHE A 655 3.95 16.66 -6.24
CA PHE A 655 3.27 17.82 -5.65
C PHE A 655 3.81 19.18 -6.10
N ARG A 656 4.85 19.25 -6.94
CA ARG A 656 5.58 20.48 -7.29
C ARG A 656 4.71 21.63 -7.82
N HIS A 657 3.60 21.31 -8.48
CA HIS A 657 2.71 22.34 -9.06
C HIS A 657 1.59 22.79 -8.09
N ILE A 658 1.45 22.16 -6.93
CA ILE A 658 0.48 22.57 -5.91
C ILE A 658 1.11 23.69 -5.09
N LYS A 659 0.51 24.87 -5.13
CA LYS A 659 1.03 26.06 -4.43
C LYS A 659 0.92 25.95 -2.91
N ASP A 660 -0.14 25.32 -2.42
CA ASP A 660 -0.46 25.25 -0.99
C ASP A 660 -0.80 23.81 -0.60
N TYR A 661 0.12 23.18 0.11
CA TYR A 661 -0.05 21.80 0.61
C TYR A 661 0.71 21.63 1.92
N LYS A 662 0.40 20.58 2.65
CA LYS A 662 1.05 20.22 3.91
C LYS A 662 1.84 18.93 3.76
N ILE A 663 2.84 18.74 4.62
CA ILE A 663 3.62 17.50 4.69
C ILE A 663 3.42 16.85 6.06
N LEU A 664 3.29 15.52 6.07
CA LEU A 664 3.32 14.70 7.28
C LEU A 664 4.50 13.73 7.19
N VAL A 665 5.46 13.86 8.09
CA VAL A 665 6.63 12.99 8.15
C VAL A 665 6.46 11.95 9.25
N CYS A 666 6.38 10.68 8.88
CA CYS A 666 6.31 9.56 9.81
C CYS A 666 7.72 8.95 9.96
N GLY A 667 8.45 9.39 10.96
CA GLY A 667 9.85 9.02 11.17
C GLY A 667 10.44 9.53 12.48
N GLY A 668 11.76 9.48 12.61
CA GLY A 668 12.52 10.12 13.68
C GLY A 668 13.13 11.44 13.23
N ASP A 669 13.93 12.07 14.11
CA ASP A 669 14.55 13.38 13.85
C ASP A 669 15.39 13.38 12.56
N GLY A 670 16.19 12.34 12.28
CA GLY A 670 16.94 12.22 11.04
C GLY A 670 16.08 12.09 9.78
N THR A 671 14.89 11.47 9.89
CA THR A 671 13.94 11.41 8.75
C THR A 671 13.38 12.79 8.43
N ILE A 672 13.08 13.59 9.44
CA ILE A 672 12.60 14.97 9.28
C ILE A 672 13.71 15.82 8.65
N GLY A 673 14.94 15.72 9.16
CA GLY A 673 16.10 16.40 8.58
C GLY A 673 16.29 16.09 7.09
N TRP A 674 16.17 14.81 6.71
CA TRP A 674 16.23 14.38 5.30
C TRP A 674 15.13 14.99 4.43
N VAL A 675 13.87 15.01 4.90
CA VAL A 675 12.76 15.63 4.16
C VAL A 675 13.00 17.14 3.99
N LEU A 676 13.45 17.84 5.05
CA LEU A 676 13.75 19.27 4.99
C LEU A 676 14.91 19.57 4.04
N GLN A 677 15.95 18.74 4.01
CA GLN A 677 17.07 18.86 3.07
C GLN A 677 16.63 18.67 1.63
N CYS A 678 15.78 17.67 1.35
CA CYS A 678 15.21 17.48 0.02
C CYS A 678 14.31 18.66 -0.40
N LEU A 679 13.56 19.26 0.54
CA LEU A 679 12.78 20.45 0.30
C LEU A 679 13.65 21.65 -0.08
N ASP A 680 14.80 21.83 0.58
CA ASP A 680 15.76 22.89 0.26
C ASP A 680 16.29 22.71 -1.17
N ASN A 681 16.64 21.48 -1.56
CA ASN A 681 17.16 21.18 -2.88
C ASN A 681 16.13 21.40 -3.99
N VAL A 682 14.88 20.99 -3.75
CA VAL A 682 13.76 21.17 -4.69
C VAL A 682 13.25 22.61 -4.68
N GLY A 683 13.31 23.33 -3.55
CA GLY A 683 12.87 24.72 -3.41
C GLY A 683 13.74 25.75 -4.13
N GLN A 684 14.86 25.34 -4.72
CA GLN A 684 15.64 26.15 -5.66
C GLN A 684 14.93 26.30 -7.01
N ASP A 685 13.98 25.44 -7.29
CA ASP A 685 13.12 25.52 -8.47
C ASP A 685 11.96 26.49 -8.16
N SER A 686 11.78 27.52 -8.99
CA SER A 686 10.80 28.61 -8.77
C SER A 686 9.33 28.14 -8.67
N GLU A 687 9.07 26.90 -9.02
CA GLU A 687 7.73 26.29 -9.00
C GLU A 687 7.36 25.63 -7.65
N CYS A 688 8.32 25.42 -6.74
CA CYS A 688 8.10 24.71 -5.49
C CYS A 688 7.82 25.64 -4.31
N SER A 689 6.79 25.34 -3.54
CA SER A 689 6.48 26.01 -2.28
C SER A 689 7.24 25.38 -1.10
N SER A 690 7.35 26.10 0.03
CA SER A 690 7.87 25.56 1.29
C SER A 690 6.71 25.15 2.20
N PRO A 691 6.18 23.93 2.08
CA PRO A 691 5.01 23.49 2.82
C PRO A 691 5.30 23.27 4.30
N ALA A 692 4.28 23.46 5.14
CA ALA A 692 4.38 23.22 6.57
C ALA A 692 4.43 21.71 6.90
N CYS A 693 5.37 21.31 7.80
CA CYS A 693 5.65 19.91 8.12
C CYS A 693 5.13 19.50 9.49
N ALA A 694 4.30 18.46 9.55
CA ALA A 694 3.86 17.75 10.74
C ALA A 694 4.68 16.47 10.97
N ILE A 695 4.61 15.91 12.17
CA ILE A 695 5.43 14.75 12.55
C ILE A 695 4.58 13.65 13.21
N VAL A 696 4.71 12.41 12.73
CA VAL A 696 4.35 11.21 13.50
C VAL A 696 5.65 10.58 14.02
N PRO A 697 5.91 10.63 15.34
CA PRO A 697 7.19 10.24 15.91
C PRO A 697 7.37 8.72 15.92
N LEU A 698 8.17 8.17 15.00
CA LEU A 698 8.51 6.75 14.94
C LEU A 698 9.93 6.45 15.46
N GLY A 699 10.81 7.46 15.56
CA GLY A 699 12.21 7.29 15.95
C GLY A 699 12.41 6.96 17.44
N THR A 700 13.66 6.88 17.84
CA THR A 700 14.07 6.64 19.24
C THR A 700 14.10 7.94 20.06
N GLY A 701 14.64 9.04 19.52
CA GLY A 701 14.71 10.37 20.13
C GLY A 701 13.40 11.12 20.05
N ASN A 702 13.02 11.51 18.86
CA ASN A 702 11.84 12.31 18.54
C ASN A 702 11.83 13.66 19.28
N ASP A 703 12.99 14.31 19.35
CA ASP A 703 13.17 15.53 20.14
C ASP A 703 12.38 16.69 19.52
N LEU A 704 12.42 16.88 18.19
CA LEU A 704 11.63 17.89 17.51
C LEU A 704 10.12 17.64 17.63
N ALA A 705 9.68 16.37 17.50
CA ALA A 705 8.27 16.01 17.67
C ALA A 705 7.74 16.35 19.08
N ARG A 706 8.57 16.24 20.12
CA ARG A 706 8.22 16.60 21.51
C ARG A 706 8.00 18.09 21.66
N VAL A 707 8.90 18.90 21.12
CA VAL A 707 8.81 20.37 21.16
C VAL A 707 7.55 20.85 20.43
N LEU A 708 7.21 20.20 19.31
CA LEU A 708 6.03 20.49 18.50
C LEU A 708 4.74 19.82 19.02
N CYS A 709 4.76 19.24 20.23
CA CYS A 709 3.60 18.62 20.90
C CYS A 709 3.03 17.36 20.20
N TRP A 710 3.74 16.74 19.24
CA TRP A 710 3.32 15.49 18.60
C TRP A 710 3.56 14.25 19.46
N GLY A 711 4.22 14.41 20.60
CA GLY A 711 4.43 13.35 21.57
C GLY A 711 5.81 12.67 21.48
N SER A 712 6.01 11.69 22.35
CA SER A 712 7.28 11.00 22.52
C SER A 712 7.49 9.81 21.57
N GLY A 713 6.43 9.36 20.91
CA GLY A 713 6.48 8.24 20.00
C GLY A 713 5.17 7.54 19.79
N TYR A 714 4.92 7.14 18.57
CA TYR A 714 3.77 6.36 18.15
C TYR A 714 3.80 4.97 18.78
N THR A 715 2.69 4.54 19.40
CA THR A 715 2.58 3.25 20.08
C THR A 715 1.91 2.17 19.22
N GLY A 716 1.16 2.59 18.21
CA GLY A 716 0.33 1.71 17.37
C GLY A 716 -1.13 1.66 17.80
N ASP A 717 -1.47 2.23 18.96
CA ASP A 717 -2.84 2.27 19.48
C ASP A 717 -3.61 3.53 19.06
N GLU A 718 -2.87 4.54 18.56
CA GLU A 718 -3.46 5.79 18.08
C GLU A 718 -4.24 5.55 16.79
N ASP A 719 -5.47 6.05 16.74
CA ASP A 719 -6.29 6.00 15.53
C ASP A 719 -5.68 6.88 14.43
N PRO A 720 -5.31 6.32 13.25
CA PRO A 720 -4.76 7.07 12.14
C PRO A 720 -5.64 8.23 11.66
N LEU A 721 -6.97 8.11 11.76
CA LEU A 721 -7.90 9.20 11.44
C LEU A 721 -7.71 10.40 12.38
N ASN A 722 -7.51 10.15 13.69
CA ASN A 722 -7.27 11.21 14.65
C ASN A 722 -5.92 11.90 14.41
N LEU A 723 -4.88 11.15 14.01
CA LEU A 723 -3.60 11.74 13.62
C LEU A 723 -3.75 12.71 12.45
N LEU A 724 -4.51 12.34 11.41
CA LEU A 724 -4.77 13.21 10.26
C LEU A 724 -5.60 14.45 10.66
N ARG A 725 -6.58 14.28 11.54
CA ARG A 725 -7.36 15.41 12.09
C ARG A 725 -6.50 16.36 12.92
N ASP A 726 -5.53 15.84 13.67
CA ASP A 726 -4.59 16.66 14.42
C ASP A 726 -3.71 17.52 13.49
N VAL A 727 -3.39 17.02 12.28
CA VAL A 727 -2.69 17.80 11.25
C VAL A 727 -3.55 18.94 10.69
N ILE A 728 -4.87 18.71 10.53
CA ILE A 728 -5.79 19.75 10.08
C ILE A 728 -5.84 20.91 11.08
N ASP A 729 -5.88 20.60 12.38
CA ASP A 729 -6.03 21.59 13.46
C ASP A 729 -4.69 22.11 14.01
N ALA A 730 -3.56 21.75 13.41
CA ALA A 730 -2.23 22.16 13.84
C ALA A 730 -1.94 23.63 13.50
N GLU A 731 -1.16 24.25 14.35
CA GLU A 731 -0.72 25.65 14.20
C GLU A 731 0.63 25.71 13.48
N GLU A 732 0.78 26.64 12.55
CA GLU A 732 2.05 26.87 11.85
C GLU A 732 3.00 27.67 12.74
N ILE A 733 4.26 27.21 12.82
CA ILE A 733 5.34 27.91 13.50
C ILE A 733 6.60 27.86 12.64
N ILE A 734 7.47 28.81 12.86
CA ILE A 734 8.78 28.86 12.19
C ILE A 734 9.82 28.13 13.05
N LEU A 735 10.65 27.32 12.43
CA LEU A 735 11.84 26.71 13.01
C LEU A 735 13.07 27.33 12.35
N ASP A 736 13.92 27.99 13.14
CA ASP A 736 15.23 28.43 12.67
C ASP A 736 16.10 27.20 12.39
N ARG A 737 16.89 27.25 11.34
CA ARG A 737 17.84 26.22 10.94
C ARG A 737 19.23 26.83 10.94
N TRP A 738 20.22 26.02 11.23
CA TRP A 738 21.58 26.50 11.43
C TRP A 738 22.54 25.79 10.51
N THR A 739 23.51 26.55 9.99
CA THR A 739 24.60 26.00 9.21
C THR A 739 25.79 25.75 10.11
N VAL A 740 26.30 24.54 10.12
CA VAL A 740 27.52 24.15 10.84
C VAL A 740 28.62 23.91 9.82
N VAL A 741 29.64 24.74 9.85
CA VAL A 741 30.77 24.71 8.92
C VAL A 741 32.01 24.21 9.64
N PHE A 742 32.67 23.19 9.11
CA PHE A 742 33.89 22.61 9.61
C PHE A 742 35.06 22.95 8.68
N HIS A 743 36.06 23.68 9.18
CA HIS A 743 37.31 23.96 8.50
C HIS A 743 38.43 23.18 9.19
N THR A 744 38.98 22.17 8.52
CA THR A 744 40.10 21.38 9.08
C THR A 744 41.43 22.00 8.69
N GLU A 745 42.35 22.06 9.65
CA GLU A 745 43.76 22.46 9.38
C GLU A 745 44.44 21.35 8.58
N GLU A 746 45.15 21.72 7.49
CA GLU A 746 45.88 20.74 6.68
C GLU A 746 47.05 20.14 7.50
N LYS A 747 46.96 18.83 7.76
CA LYS A 747 48.14 18.01 8.03
C LYS A 747 48.59 17.39 6.71
N GLU A 748 49.80 17.71 6.28
CA GLU A 748 50.45 16.98 5.17
C GLU A 748 50.39 15.47 5.40
N GLN A 749 49.84 14.76 4.43
CA GLN A 749 49.85 13.30 4.19
C GLN A 749 49.02 12.42 5.15
N THR A 750 47.87 11.96 4.65
CA THR A 750 47.64 10.55 4.26
C THR A 750 46.16 10.42 3.80
N GLN A 751 45.96 10.01 2.56
CA GLN A 751 44.63 9.65 2.04
C GLN A 751 44.10 8.44 2.82
N VAL A 752 43.14 8.65 3.68
CA VAL A 752 42.26 7.60 4.18
C VAL A 752 40.88 7.89 3.67
N VAL A 753 40.46 7.11 2.68
CA VAL A 753 39.09 7.12 2.15
C VAL A 753 38.17 6.63 3.27
N CYS A 754 37.51 7.52 3.95
CA CYS A 754 36.40 7.18 4.84
C CYS A 754 35.10 7.32 4.08
N ASN A 755 34.48 6.20 3.73
CA ASN A 755 33.10 6.13 3.25
C ASN A 755 32.15 6.42 4.43
N ALA A 756 31.84 7.70 4.66
CA ALA A 756 30.75 8.10 5.53
C ALA A 756 29.57 8.51 4.64
N ALA A 757 28.49 7.74 4.69
CA ALA A 757 27.21 8.07 4.07
C ALA A 757 26.52 9.18 4.88
N GLY A 758 26.98 10.40 4.70
CA GLY A 758 26.34 11.62 5.18
C GLY A 758 26.61 12.69 4.13
N ALA A 759 25.56 13.22 3.52
CA ALA A 759 25.64 14.20 2.46
C ALA A 759 26.25 15.52 2.95
N GLY A 760 27.58 15.59 2.96
CA GLY A 760 28.34 16.81 3.06
C GLY A 760 28.90 17.15 1.69
N SER A 761 28.59 18.33 1.17
CA SER A 761 29.23 18.88 -0.01
C SER A 761 30.70 19.17 0.33
N THR A 762 31.64 18.44 -0.27
CA THR A 762 33.09 18.73 -0.16
C THR A 762 33.45 19.77 -1.22
N SER A 763 33.82 20.97 -0.78
CA SER A 763 34.51 21.94 -1.63
C SER A 763 36.00 21.61 -1.70
N GLU A 764 36.71 22.14 -2.71
CA GLU A 764 38.18 21.98 -2.89
C GLU A 764 39.01 22.48 -1.68
N ASP A 765 38.37 23.17 -0.70
CA ASP A 765 39.02 23.79 0.48
C ASP A 765 38.88 22.99 1.79
N ASN A 766 38.74 21.65 1.80
CA ASN A 766 38.54 20.85 3.01
C ASN A 766 37.44 21.34 3.98
N THR A 767 36.41 22.02 3.41
CA THR A 767 35.28 22.54 4.18
C THR A 767 34.10 21.59 4.11
N GLN A 768 33.57 21.17 5.25
CA GLN A 768 32.35 20.38 5.35
C GLN A 768 31.21 21.24 5.91
N ILE A 769 30.04 21.16 5.30
CA ILE A 769 28.88 21.97 5.69
C ILE A 769 27.72 21.05 6.03
N TYR A 770 27.12 21.25 7.22
CA TYR A 770 25.94 20.52 7.68
C TYR A 770 24.82 21.49 8.05
N VAL A 771 23.59 21.07 7.94
CA VAL A 771 22.42 21.80 8.45
C VAL A 771 21.96 21.16 9.75
N MET A 772 21.89 21.96 10.81
CA MET A 772 21.44 21.58 12.14
C MET A 772 20.01 22.09 12.36
N ASN A 773 19.12 21.18 12.73
CA ASN A 773 17.73 21.47 13.08
C ASN A 773 17.50 21.44 14.59
N ASN A 774 18.14 20.50 15.31
CA ASN A 774 17.91 20.24 16.73
C ASN A 774 19.05 20.72 17.61
N TYR A 775 20.23 20.13 17.49
CA TYR A 775 21.38 20.48 18.34
C TYR A 775 22.71 19.96 17.78
N PHE A 776 23.78 20.64 18.19
CA PHE A 776 25.17 20.22 17.96
C PHE A 776 25.79 19.84 19.30
N GLY A 777 26.59 18.76 19.32
CA GLY A 777 27.34 18.32 20.51
C GLY A 777 28.81 18.08 20.22
N ILE A 778 29.68 18.44 21.17
CA ILE A 778 31.11 18.15 21.14
C ILE A 778 31.55 17.57 22.47
N GLY A 779 32.40 16.55 22.47
CA GLY A 779 32.91 15.87 23.62
C GLY A 779 32.08 14.66 24.06
N VAL A 780 31.82 14.51 25.36
CA VAL A 780 31.24 13.31 25.97
C VAL A 780 29.86 12.92 25.42
N ASP A 781 29.03 13.87 24.98
CA ASP A 781 27.75 13.62 24.34
C ASP A 781 27.92 12.95 22.98
N ALA A 782 28.77 13.54 22.15
CA ALA A 782 29.07 13.03 20.82
C ALA A 782 29.78 11.66 20.86
N ASP A 783 30.66 11.45 21.83
CA ASP A 783 31.37 10.21 22.05
C ASP A 783 30.44 9.05 22.45
N LEU A 784 29.39 9.32 23.25
CA LEU A 784 28.32 8.38 23.56
C LEU A 784 27.46 8.05 22.32
N CYS A 785 27.18 9.08 21.54
CA CYS A 785 26.41 8.94 20.30
C CYS A 785 27.16 8.06 19.27
N LEU A 786 28.48 8.25 19.16
CA LEU A 786 29.39 7.49 18.29
C LEU A 786 29.42 5.99 18.66
N ASP A 787 29.54 5.68 19.95
CA ASP A 787 29.51 4.28 20.41
C ASP A 787 28.18 3.62 20.09
N PHE A 788 27.07 4.34 20.25
CA PHE A 788 25.73 3.84 19.93
C PHE A 788 25.57 3.61 18.43
N HIS A 789 26.08 4.53 17.60
CA HIS A 789 26.06 4.43 16.15
C HIS A 789 26.82 3.18 15.68
N ASN A 790 28.08 3.03 16.12
CA ASN A 790 28.92 1.87 15.78
C ASN A 790 28.29 0.55 16.20
N ALA A 791 27.71 0.47 17.41
CA ALA A 791 27.07 -0.73 17.90
C ALA A 791 25.80 -1.10 17.10
N ARG A 792 25.09 -0.10 16.56
CA ARG A 792 23.92 -0.28 15.68
C ARG A 792 24.34 -0.82 14.32
N GLU A 793 25.43 -0.31 13.76
CA GLU A 793 26.00 -0.80 12.49
C GLU A 793 26.52 -2.23 12.59
N GLU A 794 27.28 -2.53 13.67
CA GLU A 794 27.80 -3.89 13.90
C GLU A 794 26.71 -4.93 14.11
N ASN A 795 25.60 -4.58 14.76
CA ASN A 795 24.53 -5.51 15.12
C ASN A 795 23.11 -4.95 14.92
N PRO A 796 22.66 -4.71 13.67
CA PRO A 796 21.34 -4.11 13.40
C PRO A 796 20.17 -4.87 14.03
N ASN A 797 20.33 -6.20 14.14
CA ASN A 797 19.31 -7.09 14.71
C ASN A 797 19.01 -6.86 16.20
N LYS A 798 19.91 -6.22 16.94
CA LYS A 798 19.71 -5.89 18.36
C LYS A 798 18.86 -4.64 18.56
N PHE A 799 18.69 -3.80 17.52
CA PHE A 799 18.08 -2.48 17.59
C PHE A 799 16.65 -2.41 17.00
N LYS A 800 15.90 -3.50 17.04
CA LYS A 800 14.54 -3.64 16.48
C LYS A 800 13.41 -3.02 17.31
N SER A 801 13.67 -2.45 18.48
CA SER A 801 12.64 -1.91 19.37
C SER A 801 13.14 -0.65 20.07
N ARG A 802 12.29 0.39 20.11
CA ARG A 802 12.56 1.67 20.77
C ARG A 802 13.00 1.54 22.23
N LEU A 803 12.29 0.73 23.02
CA LEU A 803 12.62 0.49 24.43
C LEU A 803 13.97 -0.20 24.58
N ARG A 804 14.28 -1.16 23.70
CA ARG A 804 15.56 -1.86 23.70
C ARG A 804 16.70 -0.93 23.31
N ASN A 805 16.49 -0.06 22.33
CA ASN A 805 17.48 0.94 21.91
C ASN A 805 17.82 1.90 23.04
N LYS A 806 16.82 2.41 23.79
CA LYS A 806 17.05 3.23 24.99
C LYS A 806 17.81 2.48 26.06
N GLY A 807 17.51 1.20 26.29
CA GLY A 807 18.25 0.35 27.24
C GLY A 807 19.71 0.15 26.84
N VAL A 808 20.01 -0.03 25.55
CA VAL A 808 21.37 -0.12 25.03
C VAL A 808 22.15 1.18 25.25
N TYR A 809 21.52 2.33 24.97
CA TYR A 809 22.12 3.65 25.18
C TYR A 809 22.52 3.86 26.66
N VAL A 810 21.64 3.56 27.60
CA VAL A 810 21.91 3.61 29.05
C VAL A 810 23.05 2.66 29.45
N THR A 811 23.05 1.44 28.90
CA THR A 811 24.09 0.43 29.18
C THR A 811 25.46 0.90 28.70
N MET A 812 25.53 1.57 27.56
CA MET A 812 26.78 2.13 27.02
C MET A 812 27.30 3.29 27.90
N GLY A 813 26.40 4.17 28.34
CA GLY A 813 26.75 5.21 29.32
C GLY A 813 27.34 4.64 30.58
N LEU A 814 26.75 3.58 31.15
CA LEU A 814 27.28 2.88 32.34
C LEU A 814 28.65 2.24 32.07
N ARG A 815 28.86 1.66 30.88
CA ARG A 815 30.20 1.10 30.50
C ARG A 815 31.27 2.17 30.37
N LYS A 816 30.94 3.38 29.85
CA LYS A 816 31.88 4.49 29.76
C LYS A 816 32.24 5.08 31.12
N MET A 817 31.36 5.02 32.11
CA MET A 817 31.72 5.39 33.51
C MET A 817 32.92 4.57 34.05
N VAL A 818 33.05 3.33 33.59
CA VAL A 818 34.11 2.41 34.07
C VAL A 818 35.38 2.52 33.22
N LYS A 819 35.27 2.83 31.92
CA LYS A 819 36.42 3.02 31.01
C LYS A 819 36.76 4.51 30.93
N ARG A 820 37.71 4.96 31.69
CA ARG A 820 38.22 6.34 31.64
C ARG A 820 38.87 6.65 30.30
N LYS A 821 38.31 7.59 29.50
CA LYS A 821 38.87 8.44 28.40
C LYS A 821 37.77 8.98 27.49
N PRO A 822 37.96 9.90 26.56
CA PRO A 822 39.07 10.83 26.28
C PRO A 822 38.69 12.34 26.45
N CYS A 823 37.49 12.72 26.87
CA CYS A 823 37.03 14.12 26.84
C CYS A 823 37.28 14.85 28.16
N LYS A 824 38.14 14.31 29.05
CA LYS A 824 38.57 15.05 30.27
C LYS A 824 39.28 16.31 29.85
N ASP A 825 38.94 17.41 30.50
CA ASP A 825 39.56 18.69 30.23
C ASP A 825 39.22 19.32 28.86
N LEU A 826 38.04 19.01 28.27
CA LEU A 826 37.61 19.56 26.99
C LEU A 826 37.75 21.10 26.94
N HIS A 827 37.53 21.78 28.08
CA HIS A 827 37.67 23.23 28.21
C HIS A 827 39.08 23.76 27.89
N ARG A 828 40.09 22.88 27.83
CA ARG A 828 41.49 23.24 27.43
C ARG A 828 41.74 22.88 25.97
N GLU A 829 40.98 21.94 25.42
CA GLU A 829 41.12 21.45 24.04
C GLU A 829 40.30 22.26 23.02
N ILE A 830 39.50 23.19 23.50
CA ILE A 830 38.68 24.06 22.64
C ILE A 830 38.69 25.50 23.13
N ARG A 831 38.50 26.43 22.17
CA ARG A 831 38.22 27.84 22.42
C ARG A 831 36.85 28.18 21.89
N LEU A 832 35.99 28.70 22.75
CA LEU A 832 34.61 29.07 22.39
C LEU A 832 34.52 30.62 22.24
N GLU A 833 33.89 31.04 21.16
CA GLU A 833 33.53 32.43 20.91
C GLU A 833 32.03 32.49 20.53
N VAL A 834 31.30 33.44 21.17
CA VAL A 834 29.86 33.67 20.93
C VAL A 834 29.66 35.13 20.58
N ASP A 835 29.10 35.41 19.41
CA ASP A 835 28.86 36.73 18.85
C ASP A 835 30.15 37.64 18.94
N GLY A 836 31.29 37.08 18.55
CA GLY A 836 32.58 37.75 18.53
C GLY A 836 33.24 37.95 19.92
N LYS A 837 32.71 37.38 20.99
CA LYS A 837 33.26 37.44 22.34
C LYS A 837 33.76 36.08 22.77
N VAL A 838 34.99 36.01 23.22
CA VAL A 838 35.56 34.78 23.79
C VAL A 838 34.91 34.50 25.14
N VAL A 839 34.40 33.27 25.29
CA VAL A 839 33.73 32.80 26.50
C VAL A 839 34.67 31.90 27.26
N GLU A 840 34.94 32.23 28.53
CA GLU A 840 35.71 31.36 29.45
C GLU A 840 34.87 30.13 29.80
N LEU A 841 35.41 28.96 29.47
CA LEU A 841 34.70 27.71 29.71
C LEU A 841 34.96 27.21 31.14
N PRO A 842 33.89 26.80 31.85
CA PRO A 842 34.05 26.06 33.11
C PRO A 842 34.66 24.67 32.85
N GLN A 843 34.99 23.93 33.89
CA GLN A 843 35.45 22.55 33.74
C GLN A 843 34.35 21.65 33.19
N VAL A 844 34.40 21.40 31.89
CA VAL A 844 33.41 20.58 31.15
C VAL A 844 34.12 19.47 30.39
N GLU A 845 33.43 18.34 30.23
CA GLU A 845 33.78 17.22 29.38
C GLU A 845 32.95 17.19 28.07
N GLY A 846 31.93 18.05 27.94
CA GLY A 846 31.09 18.21 26.75
C GLY A 846 30.39 19.56 26.72
N ILE A 847 30.13 20.03 25.48
CA ILE A 847 29.31 21.20 25.21
C ILE A 847 28.19 20.76 24.26
N ILE A 848 26.99 21.25 24.54
CA ILE A 848 25.81 21.05 23.68
C ILE A 848 25.27 22.42 23.29
N ILE A 849 25.08 22.65 22.01
CA ILE A 849 24.47 23.85 21.43
C ILE A 849 23.06 23.49 20.96
N LEU A 850 22.06 24.09 21.57
CA LEU A 850 20.67 23.76 21.39
C LEU A 850 19.94 24.79 20.52
N ASN A 851 19.21 24.30 19.51
CA ASN A 851 18.18 25.07 18.79
C ASN A 851 16.79 24.78 19.39
N ILE A 852 16.62 23.61 19.96
CA ILE A 852 15.35 23.18 20.60
C ILE A 852 15.61 22.72 22.04
N LEU A 853 14.64 22.97 22.94
CA LEU A 853 14.74 22.59 24.35
C LEU A 853 14.36 21.13 24.62
N SER A 854 14.72 20.22 23.72
CA SER A 854 14.60 18.77 23.91
C SER A 854 15.86 18.11 23.38
N TRP A 855 16.51 17.36 24.26
CA TRP A 855 17.76 16.66 23.96
C TRP A 855 17.68 15.20 24.42
N GLY A 856 18.28 14.29 23.68
CA GLY A 856 18.47 12.92 24.10
C GLY A 856 17.18 12.17 24.45
N SER A 857 16.09 12.36 23.73
CA SER A 857 14.76 11.79 23.95
C SER A 857 13.90 12.50 25.01
N GLY A 858 14.03 13.82 25.15
CA GLY A 858 13.08 14.65 25.87
C GLY A 858 13.61 15.30 27.15
N ALA A 859 14.90 15.22 27.42
CA ALA A 859 15.51 15.99 28.50
C ALA A 859 15.60 17.48 28.11
N ASN A 860 15.48 18.38 29.06
CA ASN A 860 15.73 19.80 28.87
C ASN A 860 17.04 20.19 29.56
N PRO A 861 18.18 20.26 28.85
CA PRO A 861 19.45 20.64 29.48
C PRO A 861 19.48 22.08 29.97
N TRP A 862 18.76 22.99 29.31
CA TRP A 862 18.70 24.40 29.70
C TRP A 862 17.96 24.61 31.03
N GLY A 863 16.93 23.81 31.29
CA GLY A 863 16.08 23.89 32.47
C GLY A 863 14.94 24.90 32.35
N ALA A 864 14.27 25.17 33.48
CA ALA A 864 13.18 26.14 33.54
C ALA A 864 13.75 27.57 33.75
N ASP A 865 13.06 28.56 33.20
CA ASP A 865 13.40 29.96 33.41
C ASP A 865 13.16 30.36 34.88
N THR A 866 14.13 31.05 35.45
CA THR A 866 14.01 31.64 36.79
C THR A 866 13.92 33.17 36.67
N LYS A 867 13.27 33.81 37.62
CA LYS A 867 13.07 35.30 37.59
C LYS A 867 14.36 36.12 37.72
N GLU A 868 15.48 35.49 37.96
CA GLU A 868 16.79 36.11 38.14
C GLU A 868 17.78 35.76 37.00
N ASP A 869 17.27 35.20 35.89
CA ASP A 869 18.13 34.76 34.80
C ASP A 869 18.75 35.94 34.04
N GLN A 870 20.06 35.82 33.78
CA GLN A 870 20.83 36.74 32.93
C GLN A 870 20.61 36.46 31.42
N PHE A 871 19.89 35.41 31.09
CA PHE A 871 19.64 34.92 29.75
C PHE A 871 18.20 35.17 29.30
N TYR A 872 18.00 35.30 27.99
CA TYR A 872 16.67 35.44 27.40
C TYR A 872 15.93 34.10 27.47
N THR A 873 14.60 34.15 27.49
CA THR A 873 13.74 32.96 27.42
C THR A 873 13.93 32.28 26.04
N PRO A 874 14.43 31.04 26.01
CA PRO A 874 14.74 30.37 24.76
C PRO A 874 13.52 30.08 23.92
N ASN A 875 13.67 30.23 22.61
CA ASN A 875 12.72 29.71 21.63
C ASN A 875 13.44 29.36 20.32
N HIS A 876 12.80 28.61 19.44
CA HIS A 876 13.42 28.07 18.23
C HIS A 876 13.14 28.89 16.95
N TRP A 877 12.80 30.20 17.12
CA TRP A 877 12.56 31.15 16.00
C TRP A 877 13.14 32.55 16.21
N ASP A 878 13.89 32.79 17.29
CA ASP A 878 14.45 34.10 17.64
C ASP A 878 15.85 34.36 17.06
N GLY A 879 16.43 33.34 16.43
CA GLY A 879 17.77 33.45 15.86
C GLY A 879 18.88 33.37 16.87
N MET A 880 18.65 32.76 18.03
CA MET A 880 19.62 32.51 19.08
C MET A 880 19.73 31.03 19.38
N LEU A 881 20.90 30.60 19.81
CA LEU A 881 21.21 29.24 20.27
C LEU A 881 21.59 29.27 21.74
N GLU A 882 21.25 28.21 22.46
CA GLU A 882 21.61 28.01 23.84
C GLU A 882 22.86 27.13 23.96
N VAL A 883 23.92 27.62 24.59
CA VAL A 883 25.15 26.90 24.84
C VAL A 883 25.19 26.39 26.28
N VAL A 884 25.28 25.07 26.44
CA VAL A 884 25.30 24.43 27.77
C VAL A 884 26.50 23.49 27.90
N GLY A 885 27.03 23.42 29.13
CA GLY A 885 28.19 22.59 29.50
C GLY A 885 27.77 21.39 30.33
N VAL A 886 28.50 20.29 30.11
CA VAL A 886 28.32 19.02 30.81
C VAL A 886 29.61 18.57 31.42
N THR A 887 29.58 18.20 32.71
CA THR A 887 30.77 17.85 33.48
C THR A 887 31.14 16.36 33.44
N GLY A 888 30.48 15.56 32.65
CA GLY A 888 30.77 14.14 32.43
C GLY A 888 29.52 13.26 32.29
N VAL A 889 29.75 11.97 32.09
CA VAL A 889 28.70 10.97 31.82
C VAL A 889 27.65 10.89 32.95
N ILE A 890 28.07 11.03 34.23
CA ILE A 890 27.13 11.03 35.36
C ILE A 890 26.16 12.23 35.25
N HIS A 891 26.69 13.41 34.94
CA HIS A 891 25.92 14.62 34.77
C HIS A 891 24.96 14.49 33.59
N LEU A 892 25.40 13.90 32.46
CA LEU A 892 24.49 13.56 31.35
C LEU A 892 23.34 12.67 31.81
N GLY A 893 23.60 11.63 32.60
CA GLY A 893 22.58 10.77 33.15
C GLY A 893 21.59 11.50 34.09
N GLN A 894 22.08 12.46 34.86
CA GLN A 894 21.24 13.30 35.73
C GLN A 894 20.36 14.25 34.92
N ILE A 895 20.88 14.83 33.83
CA ILE A 895 20.11 15.65 32.89
C ILE A 895 19.04 14.80 32.24
N GLN A 896 19.41 13.60 31.76
CA GLN A 896 18.49 12.67 31.10
C GLN A 896 17.33 12.21 32.00
N SER A 897 17.57 12.06 33.29
CA SER A 897 16.57 11.71 34.31
C SER A 897 15.81 12.91 34.88
N GLY A 898 16.14 14.12 34.46
CA GLY A 898 15.51 15.35 34.95
C GLY A 898 15.88 15.72 36.38
N LEU A 899 16.95 15.09 36.94
CA LEU A 899 17.42 15.37 38.31
C LEU A 899 18.29 16.61 38.38
N ARG A 900 18.94 16.99 37.28
CA ARG A 900 19.79 18.19 37.17
C ARG A 900 19.65 18.80 35.77
N THR A 901 20.01 20.07 35.66
CA THR A 901 20.17 20.79 34.38
C THR A 901 21.67 20.88 34.05
N ALA A 902 21.98 21.14 32.79
CA ALA A 902 23.34 21.45 32.38
C ALA A 902 23.75 22.86 32.88
N MET A 903 25.01 23.18 32.79
CA MET A 903 25.51 24.51 33.12
C MET A 903 25.25 25.45 31.92
N ARG A 904 24.46 26.50 32.12
CA ARG A 904 24.26 27.53 31.10
C ARG A 904 25.54 28.30 30.91
N ILE A 905 26.02 28.38 29.67
CA ILE A 905 27.28 29.05 29.33
C ILE A 905 27.03 30.36 28.61
N ALA A 906 26.28 30.31 27.52
CA ALA A 906 26.04 31.47 26.68
C ALA A 906 24.76 31.34 25.86
N GLN A 907 24.30 32.44 25.28
CA GLN A 907 23.31 32.48 24.16
C GLN A 907 23.86 33.39 23.07
N GLY A 908 23.63 33.05 21.80
CA GLY A 908 24.05 33.91 20.69
C GLY A 908 23.66 33.35 19.32
N GLY A 909 23.76 34.20 18.30
CA GLY A 909 23.43 33.92 16.91
C GLY A 909 24.58 33.45 16.04
N HIS A 910 25.81 33.59 16.54
CA HIS A 910 27.02 33.19 15.84
C HIS A 910 27.97 32.52 16.83
N ILE A 911 28.28 31.24 16.64
CA ILE A 911 29.13 30.49 17.55
C ILE A 911 30.32 29.95 16.79
N LYS A 912 31.54 30.26 17.30
CA LYS A 912 32.77 29.71 16.74
C LYS A 912 33.49 28.89 17.80
N ILE A 913 33.90 27.68 17.43
CA ILE A 913 34.71 26.77 18.26
C ILE A 913 35.96 26.44 17.50
N HIS A 914 37.12 26.74 18.11
CA HIS A 914 38.39 26.26 17.60
C HIS A 914 38.81 25.02 18.41
N THR A 915 39.15 23.93 17.72
CA THR A 915 39.55 22.66 18.33
C THR A 915 41.04 22.44 18.13
N TYR A 916 41.76 22.01 19.18
CA TYR A 916 43.22 21.77 19.17
C TYR A 916 43.60 20.30 19.00
N SER A 917 42.62 19.38 19.12
CA SER A 917 42.84 17.93 19.03
C SER A 917 41.65 17.27 18.29
N ASP A 918 41.83 15.97 17.96
CA ASP A 918 40.74 15.16 17.39
C ASP A 918 39.67 14.96 18.46
N LEU A 919 38.44 15.45 18.20
CA LEU A 919 37.33 15.40 19.15
C LEU A 919 36.07 14.77 18.55
N PRO A 920 35.31 14.00 19.32
CA PRO A 920 34.00 13.53 18.88
C PRO A 920 33.02 14.69 18.80
N VAL A 921 32.33 14.79 17.66
CA VAL A 921 31.28 15.76 17.41
C VAL A 921 30.03 15.06 16.91
N GLN A 922 28.90 15.71 17.03
CA GLN A 922 27.63 15.23 16.43
C GLN A 922 26.76 16.41 16.01
N VAL A 923 26.03 16.26 14.91
CA VAL A 923 24.98 17.17 14.45
C VAL A 923 23.67 16.36 14.36
N ASP A 924 22.62 16.80 15.05
CA ASP A 924 21.30 16.16 15.08
C ASP A 924 21.31 14.64 15.37
N GLY A 925 22.34 14.17 16.10
CA GLY A 925 22.50 12.76 16.47
C GLY A 925 23.34 11.92 15.50
N GLU A 926 23.94 12.51 14.46
CA GLU A 926 24.89 11.85 13.57
C GLU A 926 26.33 12.19 14.01
N PRO A 927 27.09 11.22 14.54
CA PRO A 927 28.39 11.46 15.17
C PRO A 927 29.56 11.09 14.27
N TRP A 928 30.74 11.80 14.48
CA TRP A 928 32.03 11.42 13.91
C TRP A 928 33.17 11.99 14.76
N ILE A 929 34.41 11.66 14.40
CA ILE A 929 35.61 12.27 14.98
C ILE A 929 36.02 13.41 14.05
N GLN A 930 36.07 14.64 14.61
CA GLN A 930 36.48 15.84 13.90
C GLN A 930 37.96 16.12 14.20
N SER A 931 38.73 16.35 13.12
CA SER A 931 40.11 16.79 13.20
C SER A 931 40.23 18.25 13.66
N PRO A 932 41.42 18.69 14.21
CA PRO A 932 41.60 20.06 14.63
C PRO A 932 41.24 21.10 13.56
N GLY A 933 40.69 22.23 14.01
CA GLY A 933 40.26 23.30 13.12
C GLY A 933 39.14 24.15 13.70
N ASP A 934 38.54 24.96 12.85
CA ASP A 934 37.44 25.85 13.21
C ASP A 934 36.10 25.21 12.91
N ILE A 935 35.19 25.26 13.87
CA ILE A 935 33.78 24.90 13.72
C ILE A 935 32.96 26.18 13.90
N VAL A 936 32.18 26.55 12.89
CA VAL A 936 31.36 27.76 12.91
C VAL A 936 29.89 27.38 12.80
N VAL A 937 29.09 27.74 13.80
CA VAL A 937 27.65 27.61 13.79
C VAL A 937 27.02 28.98 13.58
N LEU A 938 26.33 29.13 12.48
CA LEU A 938 25.72 30.40 12.09
C LEU A 938 24.29 30.19 11.61
N LYS A 939 23.47 31.22 11.76
CA LYS A 939 22.08 31.21 11.32
C LYS A 939 22.02 30.99 9.81
N SER A 940 21.33 29.96 9.39
CA SER A 940 21.06 29.70 7.99
C SER A 940 20.00 30.69 7.45
N ALA A 941 20.09 31.01 6.16
CA ALA A 941 19.02 31.70 5.45
C ALA A 941 17.77 30.82 5.30
N LEU A 942 17.96 29.51 5.42
CA LEU A 942 16.89 28.52 5.34
C LEU A 942 16.06 28.51 6.62
N LYS A 943 14.75 28.53 6.48
CA LYS A 943 13.79 28.36 7.57
C LYS A 943 12.85 27.20 7.21
N ALA A 944 12.35 26.52 8.21
CA ALA A 944 11.31 25.54 8.02
C ALA A 944 10.01 26.00 8.68
N THR A 945 8.90 25.88 7.96
CA THR A 945 7.58 26.01 8.53
C THR A 945 7.16 24.64 9.09
N MET A 946 6.88 24.59 10.39
CA MET A 946 6.51 23.38 11.10
C MET A 946 5.08 23.47 11.60
N LEU A 947 4.40 22.34 11.71
CA LEU A 947 3.08 22.23 12.30
C LEU A 947 3.21 21.80 13.77
N LYS A 948 2.72 22.62 14.68
CA LYS A 948 2.64 22.33 16.12
C LYS A 948 1.26 21.80 16.44
N LYS A 949 1.21 20.64 17.09
CA LYS A 949 -0.07 20.03 17.45
C LYS A 949 -0.83 20.91 18.47
N SER A 950 -2.08 21.24 18.15
CA SER A 950 -2.95 22.00 19.03
C SER A 950 -3.29 21.23 20.31
N LYS A 951 -3.39 21.92 21.45
CA LYS A 951 -3.77 21.35 22.75
C LYS A 951 -5.28 21.20 22.92
N ILE A 952 -6.08 21.50 21.91
CA ILE A 952 -7.55 21.46 21.98
C ILE A 952 -8.01 20.01 22.16
N LYS A 953 -8.72 19.71 23.24
CA LYS A 953 -9.39 18.42 23.43
C LYS A 953 -10.67 18.38 22.60
N ARG A 954 -10.69 17.55 21.56
CA ARG A 954 -11.89 17.34 20.74
C ARG A 954 -12.94 16.53 21.49
N ARG A 955 -14.21 16.88 21.32
CA ARG A 955 -15.31 15.97 21.59
C ARG A 955 -15.45 15.01 20.41
N ASN A 956 -15.56 13.70 20.68
CA ASN A 956 -15.81 12.68 19.64
C ASN A 956 -17.22 12.87 19.05
N THR A 957 -17.34 13.70 18.02
CA THR A 957 -18.55 13.83 17.22
C THR A 957 -18.34 13.14 15.89
N GLU A 958 -19.19 12.16 15.59
CA GLU A 958 -19.24 11.51 14.28
C GLU A 958 -19.64 12.53 13.20
N PRO A 959 -19.15 12.36 11.92
CA PRO A 959 -19.52 13.24 10.83
C PRO A 959 -21.03 13.27 10.62
N SER A 960 -21.63 14.46 10.56
CA SER A 960 -23.04 14.63 10.19
C SER A 960 -23.15 14.98 8.72
N ILE A 961 -24.09 14.32 8.01
CA ILE A 961 -24.32 14.47 6.57
C ILE A 961 -25.17 15.69 6.23
N LEU A 962 -25.78 16.32 7.23
CA LEU A 962 -26.64 17.48 6.98
C LEU A 962 -25.82 18.75 6.93
N PRO A 963 -25.95 19.58 5.87
CA PRO A 963 -25.41 20.93 5.90
C PRO A 963 -26.03 21.66 7.10
N SER A 964 -25.21 22.30 7.87
CA SER A 964 -25.65 23.21 8.92
C SER A 964 -26.41 24.38 8.27
N ASN A 965 -27.72 24.33 8.20
CA ASN A 965 -28.54 25.50 7.99
C ASN A 965 -28.35 26.37 9.25
N GLY A 966 -27.39 27.22 9.22
CA GLY A 966 -27.13 28.19 10.26
C GLY A 966 -27.17 29.57 9.68
N GLU A 967 -28.34 30.14 9.64
CA GLU A 967 -28.55 31.56 9.78
C GLU A 967 -29.90 31.77 10.48
N GLY A 968 -29.83 31.94 11.75
CA GLY A 968 -30.87 32.47 12.59
C GLY A 968 -30.25 33.52 13.50
N GLY A 969 -30.14 34.76 13.00
CA GLY A 969 -29.77 35.87 13.82
C GLY A 969 -30.75 36.02 15.01
N LYS A 970 -30.21 36.10 16.24
CA LYS A 970 -30.83 36.73 17.38
C LYS A 970 -29.84 37.68 17.95
N SER A 971 -30.07 38.92 17.61
CA SER A 971 -29.69 40.07 18.46
C SER A 971 -30.35 39.90 19.83
N THR A 972 -29.60 39.97 20.90
CA THR A 972 -30.06 40.41 22.21
C THR A 972 -29.00 41.31 22.79
N ASP A 973 -29.39 42.54 22.99
CA ASP A 973 -28.80 43.52 23.91
C ASP A 973 -28.68 42.93 25.33
N GLU A 974 -27.54 43.08 25.96
CA GLU A 974 -27.11 43.58 27.25
C GLU A 974 -25.68 43.13 27.57
#